data_36df270375cc5907f6c046b3016e74ff
#
_entry.id   36df270375cc5907f6c046b3016e74ff
#
_cell.length_a   1.000
_cell.length_b   1.000
_cell.length_c   1.000
_cell.angle_alpha   90.00
_cell.angle_beta   90.00
_cell.angle_gamma   90.00
#
_symmetry.space_group_name_H-M   'P 1'
#
loop_
_entity.id
_entity.type
_entity.pdbx_description
1 polymer ?
#
loop_
_entity_poly.entity_id
_entity_poly.type
_entity_poly.pdbx_seq_one_letter_code
_entity_poly.pdbx_strand_id
1 'polypeptide(L)'
;MAQEKEEIEGSVKSVVFHNDGNGWTVLHVEPSQARSSVVSAKEITIVGKVEAVWEGEDVKAVGSWVVDKTHGRQFKADSITCIAPKSLKGIERYLASGLVKGVGKVLAARIVKTFGEDTLKVLSTQSARLREVPKLGAAKIAQIRKAWHDNETFRENMIFAQTYGIGITRMTKILKRYGPDAIAIIKADPYRLCREIWGIGFATADRIALSTGIPKDSPLRARAAISYTLETEAEENGHCWSFESDLLLRGNELTGIPVETLADALADEIGAGRVVAEGGSAPRRIYLRSILSCEQRTARGVRRILKGKPDFAPIDAAKAIDWWEKKSSLVLAPRQREALAKTLSGKFSIITGGPGVGKTTIIRALADIYAARRLGIVLAAPTGRAAKRMSESVGRPAQTIHRLLKWNPATNEFTYNSANRCEGDVFVFDETSMIDIRLAADLFDAIDDKAVVVWVGDTDQLPSVGPGSVLGDLIASGAVPSTRLDFIFRQDSSGLIVKNAHHVNAGEPLEISHGESDFYFIRAEDPEKCHERAIEFMLERIPRKFGLDPLVDVQILTPMRRGLLGTESLNAALQNALNRDSPGISRGGTEFRTGDRVMQLRNNYDKDVYNGDIGFVKSVDAAERSLVAVFDGRPVKYDAGDLDELVLAYAMTIHKSQGSEYPAVIVIMHTQHYVMLQRNLLYTAMTRGKKLVLLIGVPYAIDRAIATNTVRERRTGLAERVAP
;
A
#
# COMPACT_ATOMS: atom_id res chain seq x y z
N MET A 1 -18.55 31.88 22.39
CA MET A 1 -18.54 33.12 21.58
C MET A 1 -17.84 32.77 20.26
N ALA A 2 -18.53 32.88 19.12
CA ALA A 2 -17.88 32.71 17.83
C ALA A 2 -16.88 33.89 17.69
N GLN A 3 -15.59 33.58 17.49
CA GLN A 3 -14.61 34.59 17.16
C GLN A 3 -14.98 35.21 15.81
N GLU A 4 -15.10 36.52 15.73
CA GLU A 4 -15.29 37.22 14.47
C GLU A 4 -14.12 36.94 13.56
N LYS A 5 -14.42 36.49 12.35
CA LYS A 5 -13.39 36.25 11.32
C LYS A 5 -12.96 37.58 10.74
N GLU A 6 -11.68 37.83 10.79
CA GLU A 6 -11.06 39.03 10.20
C GLU A 6 -10.40 38.69 8.85
N GLU A 7 -10.26 39.73 8.02
CA GLU A 7 -9.56 39.65 6.75
C GLU A 7 -8.31 40.53 6.80
N ILE A 8 -7.17 39.95 6.39
CA ILE A 8 -5.88 40.64 6.29
C ILE A 8 -5.39 40.58 4.85
N GLU A 9 -5.06 41.75 4.30
CA GLU A 9 -4.40 41.88 3.01
C GLU A 9 -3.01 42.47 3.19
N GLY A 10 -2.02 41.94 2.47
CA GLY A 10 -0.65 42.43 2.54
C GLY A 10 0.30 41.72 1.59
N SER A 11 1.54 42.19 1.51
CA SER A 11 2.58 41.60 0.67
C SER A 11 3.48 40.66 1.46
N VAL A 12 3.76 39.48 0.93
CA VAL A 12 4.65 38.48 1.55
C VAL A 12 6.07 39.01 1.56
N LYS A 13 6.59 39.24 2.76
CA LYS A 13 7.95 39.68 2.98
C LYS A 13 8.94 38.50 2.95
N SER A 14 8.56 37.40 3.63
CA SER A 14 9.32 36.17 3.64
C SER A 14 8.43 34.97 3.92
N VAL A 15 8.79 33.84 3.32
CA VAL A 15 8.21 32.53 3.61
C VAL A 15 9.09 31.86 4.68
N VAL A 16 8.64 31.88 5.92
CA VAL A 16 9.39 31.31 7.06
C VAL A 16 9.38 29.79 7.01
N PHE A 17 8.25 29.23 6.66
CA PHE A 17 8.08 27.80 6.51
C PHE A 17 6.97 27.50 5.50
N HIS A 18 7.22 26.51 4.64
CA HIS A 18 6.21 25.94 3.74
C HIS A 18 6.36 24.43 3.66
N ASN A 19 5.26 23.72 3.77
CA ASN A 19 5.22 22.26 3.65
C ASN A 19 4.49 21.86 2.37
N ASP A 20 5.25 21.47 1.36
CA ASP A 20 4.74 21.05 0.03
C ASP A 20 3.75 19.88 0.09
N GLY A 21 3.77 19.06 1.15
CA GLY A 21 2.92 17.89 1.26
C GLY A 21 1.50 18.16 1.76
N ASN A 22 1.32 19.17 2.62
CA ASN A 22 0.02 19.50 3.23
C ASN A 22 -0.36 20.98 3.12
N GLY A 23 0.46 21.79 2.47
CA GLY A 23 0.27 23.21 2.26
C GLY A 23 0.42 24.08 3.52
N TRP A 24 0.82 23.53 4.67
CA TRP A 24 0.98 24.31 5.90
C TRP A 24 2.12 25.31 5.77
N THR A 25 1.81 26.58 6.03
CA THR A 25 2.72 27.69 5.75
C THR A 25 2.76 28.67 6.89
N VAL A 26 3.93 29.26 7.15
CA VAL A 26 4.16 30.37 8.04
C VAL A 26 4.74 31.52 7.22
N LEU A 27 4.03 32.65 7.15
CA LEU A 27 4.39 33.81 6.35
C LEU A 27 4.65 35.00 7.26
N HIS A 28 5.64 35.81 6.91
CA HIS A 28 5.75 37.18 7.35
C HIS A 28 5.16 38.11 6.26
N VAL A 29 4.14 38.87 6.61
CA VAL A 29 3.39 39.70 5.70
C VAL A 29 3.43 41.16 6.11
N GLU A 30 3.73 42.05 5.18
CA GLU A 30 3.61 43.51 5.34
C GLU A 30 2.15 43.90 4.98
N PRO A 31 1.31 44.32 5.94
CA PRO A 31 -0.10 44.63 5.67
C PRO A 31 -0.24 45.86 4.79
N SER A 32 -1.13 45.78 3.78
CA SER A 32 -1.35 46.85 2.80
C SER A 32 -2.32 47.95 3.28
N GLN A 33 -3.22 47.65 4.22
CA GLN A 33 -4.09 48.60 4.92
C GLN A 33 -4.48 48.10 6.30
N ALA A 34 -4.33 48.96 7.33
CA ALA A 34 -4.88 48.73 8.65
C ALA A 34 -6.35 49.11 8.66
N ARG A 35 -7.27 48.19 8.33
CA ARG A 35 -8.73 48.40 8.50
C ARG A 35 -9.27 47.98 9.86
N SER A 36 -8.44 47.47 10.75
CA SER A 36 -8.83 47.13 12.12
C SER A 36 -7.99 47.93 13.12
N SER A 37 -8.64 48.43 14.15
CA SER A 37 -8.05 49.22 15.26
C SER A 37 -7.00 48.47 16.09
N VAL A 38 -6.60 47.28 15.68
CA VAL A 38 -5.74 46.35 16.45
C VAL A 38 -4.34 46.16 15.82
N VAL A 39 -4.08 46.66 14.60
CA VAL A 39 -2.83 46.35 13.88
C VAL A 39 -2.01 47.62 13.62
N SER A 40 -1.14 47.97 14.57
CA SER A 40 -0.05 48.95 14.32
C SER A 40 1.30 48.29 14.02
N ALA A 41 1.31 46.97 13.76
CA ALA A 41 2.54 46.23 13.51
C ALA A 41 2.99 46.38 12.06
N LYS A 42 4.27 46.66 11.86
CA LYS A 42 4.92 46.72 10.51
C LYS A 42 4.96 45.36 9.81
N GLU A 43 4.73 44.28 10.54
CA GLU A 43 4.85 42.91 10.06
C GLU A 43 3.91 42.00 10.87
N ILE A 44 3.23 41.08 10.17
CA ILE A 44 2.29 40.13 10.75
C ILE A 44 2.73 38.73 10.41
N THR A 45 2.73 37.80 11.38
CA THR A 45 2.90 36.40 11.14
C THR A 45 1.55 35.75 10.83
N ILE A 46 1.37 35.24 9.62
CA ILE A 46 0.19 34.50 9.18
C ILE A 46 0.54 33.02 9.13
N VAL A 47 -0.27 32.18 9.78
CA VAL A 47 -0.15 30.72 9.77
C VAL A 47 -1.42 30.10 9.17
N GLY A 48 -1.27 29.22 8.21
CA GLY A 48 -2.42 28.62 7.55
C GLY A 48 -2.00 27.64 6.44
N LYS A 49 -2.96 27.24 5.66
CA LYS A 49 -2.69 26.36 4.50
C LYS A 49 -2.75 27.17 3.23
N VAL A 50 -1.68 27.13 2.45
CA VAL A 50 -1.61 27.60 1.07
C VAL A 50 -0.75 26.62 0.27
N GLU A 51 -1.14 26.35 -0.96
CA GLU A 51 -0.48 25.32 -1.75
C GLU A 51 0.85 25.76 -2.36
N ALA A 52 0.96 27.04 -2.67
CA ALA A 52 2.19 27.67 -3.14
C ALA A 52 2.18 29.16 -2.81
N VAL A 53 3.30 29.68 -2.35
CA VAL A 53 3.46 31.11 -2.05
C VAL A 53 4.90 31.53 -2.24
N TRP A 54 5.12 32.72 -2.77
CA TRP A 54 6.44 33.28 -3.00
C TRP A 54 6.61 34.64 -2.34
N GLU A 55 7.84 34.97 -2.00
CA GLU A 55 8.18 36.30 -1.50
C GLU A 55 7.80 37.35 -2.54
N GLY A 56 7.15 38.43 -2.09
CA GLY A 56 6.69 39.52 -2.92
C GLY A 56 5.26 39.39 -3.44
N GLU A 57 4.61 38.21 -3.34
CA GLU A 57 3.18 38.10 -3.66
C GLU A 57 2.30 38.88 -2.69
N ASP A 58 1.18 39.35 -3.18
CA ASP A 58 0.13 39.90 -2.32
C ASP A 58 -0.76 38.75 -1.84
N VAL A 59 -1.10 38.74 -0.55
CA VAL A 59 -1.93 37.70 0.07
C VAL A 59 -3.16 38.34 0.70
N LYS A 60 -4.27 37.60 0.59
CA LYS A 60 -5.53 37.85 1.27
C LYS A 60 -5.81 36.65 2.17
N ALA A 61 -5.79 36.88 3.48
CA ALA A 61 -5.99 35.84 4.49
C ALA A 61 -7.26 36.13 5.31
N VAL A 62 -8.12 35.13 5.46
CA VAL A 62 -9.33 35.18 6.28
C VAL A 62 -9.15 34.21 7.45
N GLY A 63 -9.34 34.68 8.69
CA GLY A 63 -9.10 33.85 9.87
C GLY A 63 -9.31 34.61 11.18
N SER A 64 -8.58 34.20 12.21
CA SER A 64 -8.66 34.77 13.56
C SER A 64 -7.29 34.91 14.21
N TRP A 65 -7.15 35.86 15.15
CA TRP A 65 -5.94 36.00 15.92
C TRP A 65 -5.84 34.92 17.01
N VAL A 66 -4.68 34.33 17.13
CA VAL A 66 -4.34 33.35 18.17
C VAL A 66 -3.02 33.75 18.84
N VAL A 67 -2.87 33.38 20.11
CA VAL A 67 -1.61 33.53 20.82
C VAL A 67 -0.99 32.14 21.00
N ASP A 68 0.09 31.91 20.29
CA ASP A 68 0.87 30.68 20.44
C ASP A 68 1.81 30.80 21.65
N LYS A 69 1.98 29.74 22.41
CA LYS A 69 2.79 29.74 23.65
C LYS A 69 4.29 29.96 23.38
N THR A 70 4.76 29.59 22.20
CA THR A 70 6.17 29.63 21.79
C THR A 70 6.48 30.77 20.83
N HIS A 71 5.52 31.13 19.95
CA HIS A 71 5.74 32.06 18.83
C HIS A 71 4.93 33.36 18.97
N GLY A 72 4.22 33.57 20.08
CA GLY A 72 3.50 34.80 20.36
C GLY A 72 2.21 34.96 19.54
N ARG A 73 1.85 36.21 19.24
CA ARG A 73 0.60 36.56 18.56
C ARG A 73 0.73 36.29 17.06
N GLN A 74 -0.14 35.44 16.51
CA GLN A 74 -0.17 35.04 15.12
C GLN A 74 -1.59 35.12 14.57
N PHE A 75 -1.72 35.35 13.26
CA PHE A 75 -3.01 35.27 12.57
C PHE A 75 -3.18 33.86 11.99
N LYS A 76 -4.09 33.09 12.57
CA LYS A 76 -4.42 31.75 12.08
C LYS A 76 -5.46 31.87 10.97
N ALA A 77 -5.01 31.70 9.73
CA ALA A 77 -5.86 31.80 8.56
C ALA A 77 -6.58 30.47 8.29
N ASP A 78 -7.87 30.55 8.07
CA ASP A 78 -8.72 29.47 7.55
C ASP A 78 -8.52 29.30 6.04
N SER A 79 -8.30 30.45 5.34
CA SER A 79 -7.95 30.47 3.92
C SER A 79 -6.92 31.56 3.63
N ILE A 80 -5.98 31.26 2.73
CA ILE A 80 -4.98 32.19 2.18
C ILE A 80 -5.08 32.15 0.68
N THR A 81 -5.28 33.31 0.06
CA THR A 81 -5.32 33.49 -1.40
C THR A 81 -4.13 34.34 -1.81
N CYS A 82 -3.29 33.83 -2.72
CA CYS A 82 -2.15 34.55 -3.26
C CYS A 82 -2.55 35.26 -4.56
N ILE A 83 -2.11 36.52 -4.69
CA ILE A 83 -2.42 37.40 -5.82
C ILE A 83 -1.08 37.92 -6.39
N ALA A 84 -1.00 38.12 -7.69
CA ALA A 84 0.18 38.73 -8.28
C ALA A 84 0.50 40.11 -7.66
N PRO A 85 1.77 40.41 -7.37
CA PRO A 85 2.15 41.65 -6.73
C PRO A 85 1.80 42.88 -7.57
N LYS A 86 1.27 43.90 -6.91
CA LYS A 86 0.92 45.19 -7.52
C LYS A 86 1.98 46.26 -7.30
N SER A 87 2.72 46.16 -6.20
CA SER A 87 3.78 47.13 -5.86
C SER A 87 5.09 46.84 -6.58
N LEU A 88 5.83 47.87 -6.99
CA LEU A 88 7.14 47.73 -7.62
C LEU A 88 8.12 46.88 -6.78
N LYS A 89 8.14 47.07 -5.45
CA LYS A 89 8.94 46.27 -4.53
C LYS A 89 8.48 44.83 -4.48
N GLY A 90 7.16 44.58 -4.52
CA GLY A 90 6.60 43.23 -4.58
C GLY A 90 6.99 42.52 -5.86
N ILE A 91 6.88 43.18 -7.02
CA ILE A 91 7.28 42.63 -8.33
C ILE A 91 8.78 42.32 -8.37
N GLU A 92 9.62 43.17 -7.79
CA GLU A 92 11.07 42.94 -7.72
C GLU A 92 11.41 41.71 -6.87
N ARG A 93 10.84 41.61 -5.65
CA ARG A 93 11.00 40.43 -4.77
C ARG A 93 10.48 39.15 -5.44
N TYR A 94 9.32 39.24 -6.05
CA TYR A 94 8.67 38.13 -6.75
C TYR A 94 9.54 37.56 -7.86
N LEU A 95 10.13 38.40 -8.70
CA LEU A 95 11.06 37.99 -9.75
C LEU A 95 12.37 37.42 -9.18
N ALA A 96 12.81 37.92 -8.04
CA ALA A 96 14.07 37.52 -7.40
C ALA A 96 13.92 36.28 -6.49
N SER A 97 12.71 35.82 -6.18
CA SER A 97 12.41 34.69 -5.26
C SER A 97 12.89 33.31 -5.74
N GLY A 98 13.47 33.22 -6.95
CA GLY A 98 13.85 31.95 -7.57
C GLY A 98 12.79 31.38 -8.50
N LEU A 99 11.60 31.96 -8.52
CA LEU A 99 10.47 31.63 -9.39
C LEU A 99 10.90 31.61 -10.87
N VAL A 100 11.64 32.61 -11.31
CA VAL A 100 12.13 32.71 -12.69
C VAL A 100 13.60 32.31 -12.71
N LYS A 101 13.90 31.06 -13.09
CA LYS A 101 15.27 30.56 -13.17
C LYS A 101 16.17 31.51 -13.97
N GLY A 102 17.18 32.04 -13.28
CA GLY A 102 18.15 32.93 -13.88
C GLY A 102 17.87 34.41 -13.68
N VAL A 103 16.83 34.80 -12.95
CA VAL A 103 16.58 36.19 -12.53
C VAL A 103 16.95 36.29 -11.05
N GLY A 104 18.12 36.85 -10.77
CA GLY A 104 18.52 37.20 -9.40
C GLY A 104 18.16 38.67 -9.07
N LYS A 105 18.38 39.11 -7.83
CA LYS A 105 17.99 40.45 -7.30
C LYS A 105 18.42 41.60 -8.21
N VAL A 106 19.65 41.60 -8.72
CA VAL A 106 20.19 42.67 -9.58
C VAL A 106 19.47 42.75 -10.93
N LEU A 107 19.11 41.60 -11.51
CA LEU A 107 18.41 41.55 -12.78
C LEU A 107 16.93 41.88 -12.60
N ALA A 108 16.29 41.42 -11.55
CA ALA A 108 14.93 41.76 -11.17
C ALA A 108 14.76 43.30 -11.05
N ALA A 109 15.65 43.93 -10.25
CA ALA A 109 15.65 45.39 -10.11
C ALA A 109 15.79 46.13 -11.45
N ARG A 110 16.64 45.62 -12.37
CA ARG A 110 16.79 46.23 -13.71
C ARG A 110 15.55 46.08 -14.57
N ILE A 111 14.90 44.91 -14.56
CA ILE A 111 13.67 44.65 -15.31
C ILE A 111 12.56 45.56 -14.80
N VAL A 112 12.37 45.62 -13.48
CA VAL A 112 11.35 46.48 -12.86
C VAL A 112 11.63 47.95 -13.08
N LYS A 113 12.90 48.37 -13.02
CA LYS A 113 13.27 49.75 -13.36
C LYS A 113 12.95 50.12 -14.80
N THR A 114 13.01 49.17 -15.75
CA THR A 114 12.73 49.41 -17.17
C THR A 114 11.25 49.48 -17.48
N PHE A 115 10.44 48.59 -16.84
CA PHE A 115 9.03 48.43 -17.22
C PHE A 115 8.03 48.87 -16.12
N GLY A 116 8.51 49.15 -14.89
CA GLY A 116 7.64 49.61 -13.81
C GLY A 116 6.54 48.60 -13.50
N GLU A 117 5.32 49.11 -13.34
CA GLU A 117 4.11 48.28 -13.08
C GLU A 117 3.72 47.36 -14.22
N ASP A 118 4.15 47.68 -15.47
CA ASP A 118 3.89 46.82 -16.65
C ASP A 118 4.82 45.58 -16.69
N THR A 119 5.75 45.41 -15.76
CA THR A 119 6.74 44.33 -15.78
C THR A 119 6.12 42.96 -15.98
N LEU A 120 5.10 42.60 -15.19
CA LEU A 120 4.44 41.31 -15.30
C LEU A 120 3.72 41.11 -16.63
N LYS A 121 3.05 42.18 -17.13
CA LYS A 121 2.39 42.21 -18.45
C LYS A 121 3.41 42.04 -19.59
N VAL A 122 4.56 42.67 -19.49
CA VAL A 122 5.64 42.50 -20.49
C VAL A 122 6.15 41.08 -20.50
N LEU A 123 6.35 40.45 -19.34
CA LEU A 123 6.79 39.06 -19.24
C LEU A 123 5.76 38.08 -19.84
N SER A 124 4.46 38.28 -19.58
CA SER A 124 3.37 37.37 -20.02
C SER A 124 3.03 37.57 -21.51
N THR A 125 2.85 38.81 -21.97
CA THR A 125 2.25 39.07 -23.29
C THR A 125 3.14 39.82 -24.29
N GLN A 126 4.21 40.48 -23.81
CA GLN A 126 5.08 41.35 -24.62
C GLN A 126 6.55 41.03 -24.43
N SER A 127 6.89 39.74 -24.22
CA SER A 127 8.22 39.29 -23.86
C SER A 127 9.34 39.66 -24.89
N ALA A 128 9.00 40.07 -26.10
CA ALA A 128 9.96 40.63 -27.06
C ALA A 128 10.59 41.95 -26.57
N ARG A 129 9.88 42.71 -25.74
CA ARG A 129 10.36 43.97 -25.13
C ARG A 129 11.46 43.76 -24.08
N LEU A 130 11.68 42.54 -23.60
CA LEU A 130 12.82 42.25 -22.73
C LEU A 130 14.18 42.64 -23.31
N ARG A 131 14.25 42.86 -24.63
CA ARG A 131 15.43 43.42 -25.32
C ARG A 131 15.74 44.89 -24.92
N GLU A 132 14.73 45.62 -24.39
CA GLU A 132 14.89 47.00 -23.88
C GLU A 132 15.67 47.04 -22.55
N VAL A 133 15.81 45.90 -21.83
CA VAL A 133 16.53 45.83 -20.56
C VAL A 133 18.06 45.88 -20.81
N PRO A 134 18.78 46.87 -20.24
CA PRO A 134 20.22 47.02 -20.46
C PRO A 134 20.99 45.76 -20.05
N LYS A 135 21.95 45.33 -20.86
CA LYS A 135 22.86 44.18 -20.62
C LYS A 135 22.10 42.83 -20.46
N LEU A 136 21.00 42.64 -21.16
CA LEU A 136 20.26 41.39 -21.22
C LEU A 136 20.41 40.76 -22.61
N GLY A 137 21.20 39.70 -22.71
CA GLY A 137 21.49 39.01 -23.97
C GLY A 137 20.35 38.07 -24.44
N ALA A 138 20.29 37.76 -25.74
CA ALA A 138 19.23 36.96 -26.35
C ALA A 138 19.03 35.57 -25.70
N ALA A 139 20.13 34.88 -25.36
CA ALA A 139 20.07 33.58 -24.69
C ALA A 139 19.38 33.69 -23.32
N LYS A 140 19.68 34.74 -22.57
CA LYS A 140 19.07 34.98 -21.26
C LYS A 140 17.60 35.36 -21.35
N ILE A 141 17.23 36.14 -22.39
CA ILE A 141 15.82 36.45 -22.70
C ILE A 141 15.04 35.15 -22.98
N ALA A 142 15.59 34.25 -23.81
CA ALA A 142 14.96 32.97 -24.09
C ALA A 142 14.77 32.11 -22.83
N GLN A 143 15.78 32.09 -21.96
CA GLN A 143 15.71 31.40 -20.66
C GLN A 143 14.61 31.97 -19.74
N ILE A 144 14.55 33.30 -19.62
CA ILE A 144 13.54 34.00 -18.81
C ILE A 144 12.14 33.76 -19.37
N ARG A 145 11.93 33.84 -20.69
CA ARG A 145 10.65 33.58 -21.33
C ARG A 145 10.16 32.14 -21.04
N LYS A 146 11.03 31.17 -21.22
CA LYS A 146 10.70 29.76 -20.91
C LYS A 146 10.33 29.58 -19.44
N ALA A 147 11.18 30.07 -18.53
CA ALA A 147 10.93 29.96 -17.11
C ALA A 147 9.66 30.66 -16.64
N TRP A 148 9.32 31.81 -17.25
CA TRP A 148 8.08 32.55 -16.97
C TRP A 148 6.86 31.77 -17.45
N HIS A 149 6.86 31.27 -18.68
CA HIS A 149 5.76 30.47 -19.23
C HIS A 149 5.52 29.18 -18.48
N ASP A 150 6.59 28.44 -18.13
CA ASP A 150 6.51 27.22 -17.31
C ASP A 150 5.86 27.52 -15.94
N ASN A 151 6.14 28.69 -15.37
CA ASN A 151 5.59 29.15 -14.08
C ASN A 151 4.14 29.62 -14.18
N GLU A 152 3.76 30.30 -15.23
CA GLU A 152 2.38 30.77 -15.47
C GLU A 152 1.45 29.56 -15.58
N THR A 153 1.85 28.56 -16.38
CA THR A 153 1.13 27.29 -16.51
C THR A 153 1.06 26.53 -15.18
N PHE A 154 2.17 26.48 -14.43
CA PHE A 154 2.19 25.84 -13.10
C PHE A 154 1.22 26.55 -12.14
N ARG A 155 1.20 27.88 -12.14
CA ARG A 155 0.32 28.68 -11.29
C ARG A 155 -1.17 28.48 -11.61
N GLU A 156 -1.53 28.48 -12.89
CA GLU A 156 -2.89 28.19 -13.33
C GLU A 156 -3.35 26.79 -12.87
N ASN A 157 -2.47 25.80 -13.00
CA ASN A 157 -2.71 24.45 -12.54
C ASN A 157 -2.87 24.37 -11.01
N MET A 158 -2.10 25.15 -10.24
CA MET A 158 -2.21 25.20 -8.78
C MET A 158 -3.49 25.90 -8.32
N ILE A 159 -3.88 27.01 -8.98
CA ILE A 159 -5.16 27.68 -8.72
C ILE A 159 -6.33 26.71 -9.01
N PHE A 160 -6.26 26.01 -10.13
CA PHE A 160 -7.25 24.97 -10.45
C PHE A 160 -7.28 23.88 -9.37
N ALA A 161 -6.13 23.37 -8.97
CA ALA A 161 -6.02 22.36 -7.93
C ALA A 161 -6.67 22.83 -6.60
N GLN A 162 -6.38 24.05 -6.18
CA GLN A 162 -6.95 24.65 -4.98
C GLN A 162 -8.48 24.81 -5.08
N THR A 163 -8.96 25.33 -6.21
CA THR A 163 -10.39 25.56 -6.46
C THR A 163 -11.19 24.26 -6.35
N TYR A 164 -10.62 23.14 -6.82
CA TYR A 164 -11.30 21.85 -6.87
C TYR A 164 -10.83 20.85 -5.78
N GLY A 165 -10.04 21.33 -4.80
CA GLY A 165 -9.59 20.53 -3.66
C GLY A 165 -8.67 19.36 -4.04
N ILE A 166 -7.84 19.55 -5.06
CA ILE A 166 -6.82 18.60 -5.50
C ILE A 166 -5.51 18.96 -4.77
N GLY A 167 -5.01 18.11 -3.90
CA GLY A 167 -3.73 18.35 -3.22
C GLY A 167 -2.54 18.39 -4.18
N ILE A 168 -1.48 19.13 -3.83
CA ILE A 168 -0.27 19.37 -4.65
C ILE A 168 0.32 18.07 -5.20
N THR A 169 0.51 17.07 -4.33
CA THR A 169 1.08 15.77 -4.72
C THR A 169 0.27 15.09 -5.82
N ARG A 170 -1.07 15.21 -5.76
CA ARG A 170 -1.95 14.67 -6.80
C ARG A 170 -1.86 15.50 -8.08
N MET A 171 -1.86 16.83 -7.96
CA MET A 171 -1.71 17.71 -9.11
C MET A 171 -0.38 17.52 -9.83
N THR A 172 0.71 17.32 -9.10
CA THR A 172 2.02 16.99 -9.69
C THR A 172 1.97 15.70 -10.51
N LYS A 173 1.29 14.66 -10.00
CA LYS A 173 1.09 13.40 -10.76
C LYS A 173 0.25 13.62 -12.01
N ILE A 174 -0.80 14.44 -11.93
CA ILE A 174 -1.67 14.82 -13.03
C ILE A 174 -0.88 15.54 -14.13
N LEU A 175 -0.09 16.53 -13.74
CA LEU A 175 0.77 17.29 -14.65
C LEU A 175 1.85 16.41 -15.29
N LYS A 176 2.43 15.48 -14.55
CA LYS A 176 3.39 14.53 -15.09
C LYS A 176 2.77 13.63 -16.17
N ARG A 177 1.47 13.29 -16.02
CA ARG A 177 0.74 12.42 -16.95
C ARG A 177 0.21 13.13 -18.17
N TYR A 178 -0.39 14.31 -18.00
CA TYR A 178 -1.13 15.02 -19.04
C TYR A 178 -0.42 16.28 -19.55
N GLY A 179 0.64 16.72 -18.89
CA GLY A 179 1.36 17.93 -19.28
C GLY A 179 0.52 19.20 -19.18
N PRO A 180 0.73 20.16 -20.08
CA PRO A 180 0.02 21.45 -20.07
C PRO A 180 -1.50 21.33 -20.30
N ASP A 181 -1.97 20.25 -20.93
CA ASP A 181 -3.38 20.05 -21.25
C ASP A 181 -4.19 19.48 -20.07
N ALA A 182 -3.57 19.30 -18.91
CA ALA A 182 -4.16 18.65 -17.72
C ALA A 182 -5.53 19.24 -17.35
N ILE A 183 -5.67 20.57 -17.30
CA ILE A 183 -6.93 21.24 -16.94
C ILE A 183 -8.03 20.96 -17.98
N ALA A 184 -7.70 21.03 -19.25
CA ALA A 184 -8.65 20.78 -20.34
C ALA A 184 -9.16 19.31 -20.29
N ILE A 185 -8.25 18.37 -20.07
CA ILE A 185 -8.57 16.94 -19.94
C ILE A 185 -9.47 16.69 -18.73
N ILE A 186 -9.15 17.28 -17.56
CA ILE A 186 -9.94 17.13 -16.34
C ILE A 186 -11.33 17.72 -16.49
N LYS A 187 -11.45 18.89 -17.13
CA LYS A 187 -12.76 19.51 -17.37
C LYS A 187 -13.62 18.71 -18.35
N ALA A 188 -13.01 18.07 -19.33
CA ALA A 188 -13.71 17.24 -20.31
C ALA A 188 -14.17 15.90 -19.72
N ASP A 189 -13.31 15.21 -18.97
CA ASP A 189 -13.62 13.94 -18.31
C ASP A 189 -12.81 13.79 -17.00
N PRO A 190 -13.32 14.27 -15.86
CA PRO A 190 -12.65 14.16 -14.57
C PRO A 190 -12.43 12.69 -14.14
N TYR A 191 -13.25 11.76 -14.63
CA TYR A 191 -13.15 10.35 -14.28
C TYR A 191 -11.97 9.63 -14.92
N ARG A 192 -11.30 10.26 -15.89
CA ARG A 192 -9.98 9.78 -16.36
C ARG A 192 -8.95 9.76 -15.24
N LEU A 193 -9.07 10.63 -14.26
CA LEU A 193 -8.17 10.68 -13.11
C LEU A 193 -8.16 9.39 -12.33
N CYS A 194 -9.33 8.79 -12.05
CA CYS A 194 -9.40 7.53 -11.31
C CYS A 194 -8.98 6.33 -12.16
N ARG A 195 -9.10 6.40 -13.48
CA ARG A 195 -8.69 5.33 -14.39
C ARG A 195 -7.18 5.33 -14.72
N GLU A 196 -6.57 6.52 -14.77
CA GLU A 196 -5.22 6.69 -15.34
C GLU A 196 -4.16 7.10 -14.30
N ILE A 197 -4.56 7.54 -13.10
CA ILE A 197 -3.64 8.05 -12.08
C ILE A 197 -3.79 7.29 -10.76
N TRP A 198 -2.81 6.47 -10.46
CA TRP A 198 -2.78 5.71 -9.22
C TRP A 198 -2.85 6.61 -7.98
N GLY A 199 -3.79 6.29 -7.08
CA GLY A 199 -4.03 7.04 -5.84
C GLY A 199 -5.07 8.15 -5.95
N ILE A 200 -5.77 8.29 -7.11
CA ILE A 200 -6.97 9.10 -7.26
C ILE A 200 -8.14 8.14 -7.46
N GLY A 201 -8.94 7.92 -6.41
CA GLY A 201 -10.14 7.09 -6.49
C GLY A 201 -11.37 7.85 -7.00
N PHE A 202 -12.44 7.10 -7.31
CA PHE A 202 -13.72 7.63 -7.82
C PHE A 202 -14.26 8.79 -6.97
N ALA A 203 -14.30 8.67 -5.63
CA ALA A 203 -14.82 9.74 -4.76
C ALA A 203 -14.10 11.08 -4.92
N THR A 204 -12.79 11.08 -5.24
CA THR A 204 -12.04 12.31 -5.53
C THR A 204 -12.38 12.83 -6.90
N ALA A 205 -12.43 11.97 -7.93
CA ALA A 205 -12.80 12.34 -9.29
C ALA A 205 -14.25 12.85 -9.36
N ASP A 206 -15.16 12.20 -8.64
CA ASP A 206 -16.60 12.57 -8.57
C ASP A 206 -16.80 13.95 -7.93
N ARG A 207 -16.07 14.25 -6.84
CA ARG A 207 -16.08 15.57 -6.23
C ARG A 207 -15.59 16.65 -7.21
N ILE A 208 -14.53 16.38 -7.97
CA ILE A 208 -14.03 17.29 -8.99
C ILE A 208 -15.08 17.45 -10.10
N ALA A 209 -15.65 16.37 -10.58
CA ALA A 209 -16.69 16.37 -11.62
C ALA A 209 -17.89 17.24 -11.23
N LEU A 210 -18.43 17.02 -10.05
CA LEU A 210 -19.56 17.79 -9.52
C LEU A 210 -19.21 19.28 -9.35
N SER A 211 -17.99 19.58 -8.88
CA SER A 211 -17.54 20.97 -8.72
C SER A 211 -17.22 21.66 -10.05
N THR A 212 -16.90 20.91 -11.11
CA THR A 212 -16.74 21.44 -12.47
C THR A 212 -18.08 21.57 -13.22
N GLY A 213 -19.20 21.21 -12.60
CA GLY A 213 -20.55 21.39 -13.15
C GLY A 213 -21.11 20.17 -13.89
N ILE A 214 -20.49 19.00 -13.77
CA ILE A 214 -21.04 17.76 -14.33
C ILE A 214 -22.28 17.37 -13.49
N PRO A 215 -23.45 17.15 -14.12
CA PRO A 215 -24.67 16.76 -13.43
C PRO A 215 -24.54 15.41 -12.69
N LYS A 216 -25.29 15.25 -11.58
CA LYS A 216 -25.28 14.02 -10.79
C LYS A 216 -25.80 12.79 -11.56
N ASP A 217 -26.65 13.01 -12.55
CA ASP A 217 -27.26 12.03 -13.44
C ASP A 217 -26.53 11.90 -14.79
N SER A 218 -25.37 12.51 -14.92
CA SER A 218 -24.57 12.47 -16.15
C SER A 218 -24.23 11.04 -16.58
N PRO A 219 -24.40 10.67 -17.86
CA PRO A 219 -23.94 9.39 -18.41
C PRO A 219 -22.45 9.13 -18.20
N LEU A 220 -21.64 10.20 -18.20
CA LEU A 220 -20.21 10.12 -17.92
C LEU A 220 -19.95 9.63 -16.49
N ARG A 221 -20.71 10.17 -15.52
CA ARG A 221 -20.69 9.73 -14.12
C ARG A 221 -21.12 8.29 -13.95
N ALA A 222 -22.23 7.91 -14.61
CA ALA A 222 -22.78 6.56 -14.56
C ALA A 222 -21.79 5.52 -15.13
N ARG A 223 -21.15 5.80 -16.25
CA ARG A 223 -20.10 4.94 -16.82
C ARG A 223 -18.91 4.77 -15.88
N ALA A 224 -18.44 5.83 -15.26
CA ALA A 224 -17.38 5.77 -14.28
C ALA A 224 -17.79 4.97 -13.03
N ALA A 225 -19.05 5.07 -12.60
CA ALA A 225 -19.61 4.33 -11.49
C ALA A 225 -19.62 2.81 -11.72
N ILE A 226 -19.88 2.34 -12.94
CA ILE A 226 -19.82 0.91 -13.28
C ILE A 226 -18.39 0.37 -13.04
N SER A 227 -17.39 1.01 -13.62
CA SER A 227 -15.97 0.61 -13.43
C SER A 227 -15.56 0.68 -11.96
N TYR A 228 -15.94 1.76 -11.26
CA TYR A 228 -15.66 1.95 -9.84
C TYR A 228 -16.28 0.85 -8.97
N THR A 229 -17.53 0.48 -9.24
CA THR A 229 -18.20 -0.58 -8.47
C THR A 229 -17.49 -1.92 -8.65
N LEU A 230 -17.12 -2.28 -9.88
CA LEU A 230 -16.36 -3.50 -10.17
C LEU A 230 -14.96 -3.48 -9.52
N GLU A 231 -14.27 -2.33 -9.52
CA GLU A 231 -12.98 -2.17 -8.84
C GLU A 231 -13.14 -2.31 -7.33
N THR A 232 -14.19 -1.71 -6.74
CA THR A 232 -14.49 -1.83 -5.31
C THR A 232 -14.77 -3.29 -4.92
N GLU A 233 -15.58 -4.00 -5.71
CA GLU A 233 -15.82 -5.44 -5.50
C GLU A 233 -14.54 -6.28 -5.61
N ALA A 234 -13.66 -5.93 -6.52
CA ALA A 234 -12.37 -6.60 -6.68
C ALA A 234 -11.42 -6.34 -5.50
N GLU A 235 -11.35 -5.10 -5.01
CA GLU A 235 -10.42 -4.70 -3.94
C GLU A 235 -10.92 -5.06 -2.53
N GLU A 236 -12.23 -4.89 -2.25
CA GLU A 236 -12.80 -5.14 -0.92
C GLU A 236 -13.22 -6.60 -0.72
N ASN A 237 -13.76 -7.25 -1.76
CA ASN A 237 -14.31 -8.59 -1.70
C ASN A 237 -13.46 -9.64 -2.42
N GLY A 238 -12.45 -9.22 -3.19
CA GLY A 238 -11.59 -10.10 -3.98
C GLY A 238 -12.30 -10.75 -5.17
N HIS A 239 -13.44 -10.21 -5.62
CA HIS A 239 -14.18 -10.72 -6.76
C HIS A 239 -13.49 -10.40 -8.08
N CYS A 240 -13.45 -11.34 -9.01
CA CYS A 240 -13.02 -11.10 -10.39
C CYS A 240 -14.17 -10.59 -11.27
N TRP A 241 -15.41 -10.92 -10.89
CA TRP A 241 -16.63 -10.53 -11.61
C TRP A 241 -17.81 -10.33 -10.64
N SER A 242 -18.85 -9.65 -11.10
CA SER A 242 -20.11 -9.52 -10.39
C SER A 242 -21.27 -9.98 -11.27
N PHE A 243 -22.37 -10.46 -10.67
CA PHE A 243 -23.61 -10.59 -11.41
C PHE A 243 -24.12 -9.20 -11.81
N GLU A 244 -24.72 -9.11 -13.00
CA GLU A 244 -25.25 -7.84 -13.51
C GLU A 244 -26.20 -7.17 -12.53
N SER A 245 -27.16 -7.93 -11.96
CA SER A 245 -28.12 -7.44 -10.97
C SER A 245 -27.41 -6.86 -9.73
N ASP A 246 -26.42 -7.60 -9.20
CA ASP A 246 -25.70 -7.19 -8.00
C ASP A 246 -24.86 -5.93 -8.26
N LEU A 247 -24.23 -5.86 -9.45
CA LEU A 247 -23.44 -4.71 -9.88
C LEU A 247 -24.28 -3.44 -9.93
N LEU A 248 -25.46 -3.51 -10.53
CA LEU A 248 -26.36 -2.36 -10.67
C LEU A 248 -26.90 -1.90 -9.32
N LEU A 249 -27.31 -2.82 -8.45
CA LEU A 249 -27.77 -2.51 -7.10
C LEU A 249 -26.64 -1.88 -6.26
N ARG A 250 -25.46 -2.49 -6.29
CA ARG A 250 -24.29 -1.99 -5.56
C ARG A 250 -23.82 -0.63 -6.08
N GLY A 251 -23.87 -0.44 -7.40
CA GLY A 251 -23.59 0.86 -8.04
C GLY A 251 -24.55 1.95 -7.58
N ASN A 252 -25.85 1.63 -7.47
CA ASN A 252 -26.85 2.55 -6.92
C ASN A 252 -26.55 2.90 -5.44
N GLU A 253 -26.24 1.91 -4.61
CA GLU A 253 -25.89 2.13 -3.19
C GLU A 253 -24.66 3.04 -3.04
N LEU A 254 -23.61 2.84 -3.83
CA LEU A 254 -22.36 3.58 -3.73
C LEU A 254 -22.46 5.01 -4.28
N THR A 255 -23.29 5.24 -5.28
CA THR A 255 -23.25 6.49 -6.07
C THR A 255 -24.57 7.27 -6.05
N GLY A 256 -25.67 6.62 -5.65
CA GLY A 256 -27.02 7.18 -5.70
C GLY A 256 -27.58 7.36 -7.12
N ILE A 257 -26.94 6.76 -8.15
CA ILE A 257 -27.41 6.82 -9.55
C ILE A 257 -28.53 5.78 -9.74
N PRO A 258 -29.66 6.11 -10.40
CA PRO A 258 -30.74 5.16 -10.67
C PRO A 258 -30.25 3.91 -11.42
N VAL A 259 -30.85 2.77 -11.10
CA VAL A 259 -30.48 1.46 -11.67
C VAL A 259 -30.61 1.45 -13.19
N GLU A 260 -31.65 2.10 -13.73
CA GLU A 260 -31.89 2.23 -15.17
C GLU A 260 -30.76 2.97 -15.87
N THR A 261 -30.32 4.10 -15.29
CA THR A 261 -29.20 4.88 -15.82
C THR A 261 -27.88 4.10 -15.77
N LEU A 262 -27.69 3.29 -14.71
CA LEU A 262 -26.54 2.40 -14.60
C LEU A 262 -26.58 1.26 -15.61
N ALA A 263 -27.78 0.74 -15.94
CA ALA A 263 -27.95 -0.29 -16.95
C ALA A 263 -27.59 0.21 -18.35
N ASP A 264 -28.03 1.42 -18.71
CA ASP A 264 -27.62 2.07 -19.96
C ASP A 264 -26.10 2.30 -20.02
N ALA A 265 -25.55 2.79 -18.91
CA ALA A 265 -24.10 3.00 -18.79
C ALA A 265 -23.31 1.70 -18.89
N LEU A 266 -23.82 0.60 -18.34
CA LEU A 266 -23.23 -0.73 -18.46
C LEU A 266 -23.21 -1.19 -19.94
N ALA A 267 -24.29 -1.00 -20.66
CA ALA A 267 -24.35 -1.30 -22.10
C ALA A 267 -23.30 -0.51 -22.89
N ASP A 268 -23.14 0.79 -22.58
CA ASP A 268 -22.10 1.65 -23.17
C ASP A 268 -20.68 1.15 -22.85
N GLU A 269 -20.41 0.75 -21.59
CA GLU A 269 -19.10 0.26 -21.17
C GLU A 269 -18.75 -1.09 -21.82
N ILE A 270 -19.76 -1.95 -22.03
CA ILE A 270 -19.62 -3.21 -22.78
C ILE A 270 -19.33 -2.91 -24.25
N GLY A 271 -20.09 -1.99 -24.88
CA GLY A 271 -19.89 -1.54 -26.25
C GLY A 271 -18.51 -0.94 -26.48
N ALA A 272 -18.00 -0.17 -25.52
CA ALA A 272 -16.66 0.39 -25.53
C ALA A 272 -15.54 -0.63 -25.22
N GLY A 273 -15.89 -1.85 -24.84
CA GLY A 273 -14.98 -2.93 -24.54
C GLY A 273 -14.16 -2.75 -23.24
N ARG A 274 -14.53 -1.83 -22.35
CA ARG A 274 -13.89 -1.65 -21.04
C ARG A 274 -14.38 -2.67 -20.02
N VAL A 275 -15.63 -3.07 -20.15
CA VAL A 275 -16.28 -4.10 -19.36
C VAL A 275 -16.70 -5.24 -20.30
N VAL A 276 -16.73 -6.46 -19.80
CA VAL A 276 -17.07 -7.65 -20.58
C VAL A 276 -18.15 -8.42 -19.87
N ALA A 277 -19.23 -8.75 -20.60
CA ALA A 277 -20.26 -9.64 -20.13
C ALA A 277 -20.02 -11.07 -20.64
N GLU A 278 -19.96 -12.05 -19.75
CA GLU A 278 -19.91 -13.47 -20.05
C GLU A 278 -21.24 -14.16 -19.68
N GLY A 279 -21.68 -15.08 -20.51
CA GLY A 279 -22.96 -15.77 -20.38
C GLY A 279 -24.01 -15.24 -21.38
N GLY A 280 -24.72 -16.16 -22.05
CA GLY A 280 -25.69 -15.81 -23.11
C GLY A 280 -27.07 -15.38 -22.60
N SER A 281 -27.45 -15.79 -21.40
CA SER A 281 -28.74 -15.48 -20.72
C SER A 281 -28.47 -15.10 -19.26
N ALA A 282 -29.39 -14.35 -18.63
CA ALA A 282 -29.30 -14.01 -17.22
C ALA A 282 -29.16 -15.27 -16.32
N PRO A 283 -28.33 -15.27 -15.28
CA PRO A 283 -27.54 -14.14 -14.80
C PRO A 283 -26.19 -14.00 -15.52
N ARG A 284 -25.93 -12.83 -16.12
CA ARG A 284 -24.65 -12.55 -16.79
C ARG A 284 -23.55 -12.22 -15.76
N ARG A 285 -22.32 -12.67 -16.05
CA ARG A 285 -21.12 -12.34 -15.28
C ARG A 285 -20.47 -11.11 -15.90
N ILE A 286 -20.30 -10.06 -15.13
CA ILE A 286 -19.72 -8.80 -15.59
C ILE A 286 -18.31 -8.66 -15.03
N TYR A 287 -17.35 -8.48 -15.92
CA TYR A 287 -15.91 -8.35 -15.63
C TYR A 287 -15.37 -6.98 -16.01
N LEU A 288 -14.43 -6.48 -15.25
CA LEU A 288 -13.46 -5.54 -15.82
C LEU A 288 -12.60 -6.27 -16.85
N ARG A 289 -12.41 -5.69 -18.04
CA ARG A 289 -11.58 -6.30 -19.09
C ARG A 289 -10.17 -6.64 -18.61
N SER A 290 -9.56 -5.78 -17.77
CA SER A 290 -8.25 -6.01 -17.20
C SER A 290 -8.19 -7.29 -16.36
N ILE A 291 -9.17 -7.52 -15.48
CA ILE A 291 -9.24 -8.70 -14.60
C ILE A 291 -9.53 -9.97 -15.42
N LEU A 292 -10.48 -9.91 -16.34
CA LEU A 292 -10.75 -11.02 -17.25
C LEU A 292 -9.51 -11.44 -18.05
N SER A 293 -8.77 -10.44 -18.57
CA SER A 293 -7.51 -10.69 -19.27
C SER A 293 -6.49 -11.40 -18.38
N CYS A 294 -6.42 -11.04 -17.09
CA CYS A 294 -5.54 -11.72 -16.13
C CYS A 294 -5.95 -13.19 -15.92
N GLU A 295 -7.23 -13.50 -15.76
CA GLU A 295 -7.69 -14.90 -15.68
C GLU A 295 -7.36 -15.69 -16.94
N GLN A 296 -7.60 -15.11 -18.11
CA GLN A 296 -7.31 -15.75 -19.40
C GLN A 296 -5.79 -15.97 -19.60
N ARG A 297 -4.95 -15.00 -19.24
CA ARG A 297 -3.48 -15.12 -19.31
C ARG A 297 -2.98 -16.19 -18.35
N THR A 298 -3.46 -16.20 -17.11
CA THR A 298 -3.14 -17.22 -16.11
C THR A 298 -3.51 -18.61 -16.61
N ALA A 299 -4.73 -18.82 -17.09
CA ALA A 299 -5.19 -20.10 -17.59
C ALA A 299 -4.36 -20.59 -18.80
N ARG A 300 -4.03 -19.70 -19.75
CA ARG A 300 -3.16 -20.02 -20.88
C ARG A 300 -1.76 -20.40 -20.41
N GLY A 301 -1.19 -19.64 -19.46
CA GLY A 301 0.13 -19.90 -18.90
C GLY A 301 0.21 -21.24 -18.19
N VAL A 302 -0.77 -21.56 -17.35
CA VAL A 302 -0.88 -22.86 -16.66
C VAL A 302 -0.94 -24.01 -17.67
N ARG A 303 -1.86 -23.92 -18.66
CA ARG A 303 -1.99 -24.96 -19.69
C ARG A 303 -0.71 -25.12 -20.52
N ARG A 304 -0.02 -24.03 -20.82
CA ARG A 304 1.25 -24.03 -21.56
C ARG A 304 2.33 -24.76 -20.77
N ILE A 305 2.49 -24.46 -19.48
CA ILE A 305 3.47 -25.13 -18.62
C ILE A 305 3.14 -26.64 -18.49
N LEU A 306 1.87 -26.99 -18.25
CA LEU A 306 1.46 -28.39 -18.13
C LEU A 306 1.75 -29.22 -19.40
N LYS A 307 1.63 -28.62 -20.59
CA LYS A 307 1.93 -29.27 -21.89
C LYS A 307 3.41 -29.28 -22.22
N GLY A 308 4.21 -28.46 -21.59
CA GLY A 308 5.66 -28.36 -21.86
C GLY A 308 6.43 -29.61 -21.41
N LYS A 309 7.68 -29.70 -21.81
CA LYS A 309 8.60 -30.76 -21.38
C LYS A 309 9.88 -30.15 -20.83
N PRO A 310 10.40 -30.65 -19.69
CA PRO A 310 11.68 -30.19 -19.18
C PRO A 310 12.81 -30.49 -20.15
N ASP A 311 13.82 -29.64 -20.20
CA ASP A 311 15.03 -29.86 -21.02
C ASP A 311 16.02 -30.81 -20.33
N PHE A 312 15.70 -31.36 -19.18
CA PHE A 312 16.54 -32.28 -18.43
C PHE A 312 15.95 -33.71 -18.39
N ALA A 313 16.82 -34.68 -18.21
CA ALA A 313 16.42 -36.09 -18.14
C ALA A 313 15.51 -36.35 -16.92
N PRO A 314 14.49 -37.21 -17.05
CA PRO A 314 13.61 -37.60 -15.97
C PRO A 314 14.39 -38.02 -14.73
N ILE A 315 13.87 -37.63 -13.56
CA ILE A 315 14.41 -37.98 -12.25
C ILE A 315 13.66 -39.21 -11.73
N ASP A 316 14.40 -40.26 -11.37
CA ASP A 316 13.84 -41.40 -10.64
C ASP A 316 13.46 -40.90 -9.20
N ALA A 317 12.18 -40.61 -8.99
CA ALA A 317 11.69 -40.00 -7.78
C ALA A 317 11.95 -40.88 -6.54
N ALA A 318 11.79 -42.19 -6.63
CA ALA A 318 12.04 -43.10 -5.52
C ALA A 318 13.50 -43.06 -5.08
N LYS A 319 14.43 -43.23 -6.01
CA LYS A 319 15.87 -43.16 -5.72
C LYS A 319 16.32 -41.80 -5.22
N ALA A 320 15.77 -40.72 -5.77
CA ALA A 320 16.09 -39.36 -5.34
C ALA A 320 15.61 -39.05 -3.90
N ILE A 321 14.42 -39.51 -3.53
CA ILE A 321 13.88 -39.38 -2.20
C ILE A 321 14.71 -40.20 -1.20
N ASP A 322 15.00 -41.47 -1.50
CA ASP A 322 15.81 -42.35 -0.65
C ASP A 322 17.24 -41.79 -0.46
N TRP A 323 17.82 -41.24 -1.51
CA TRP A 323 19.11 -40.54 -1.44
C TRP A 323 19.05 -39.33 -0.51
N TRP A 324 17.99 -38.51 -0.61
CA TRP A 324 17.87 -37.32 0.20
C TRP A 324 17.61 -37.65 1.69
N GLU A 325 16.79 -38.66 2.00
CA GLU A 325 16.57 -39.12 3.35
C GLU A 325 17.87 -39.61 4.00
N LYS A 326 18.69 -40.36 3.27
CA LYS A 326 20.02 -40.78 3.75
C LYS A 326 20.96 -39.60 3.97
N LYS A 327 20.97 -38.61 3.06
CA LYS A 327 21.81 -37.43 3.16
C LYS A 327 21.41 -36.52 4.30
N SER A 328 20.13 -36.32 4.51
CA SER A 328 19.60 -35.40 5.54
C SER A 328 19.43 -36.03 6.91
N SER A 329 19.49 -37.35 6.99
CA SER A 329 19.12 -38.15 8.20
C SER A 329 17.68 -37.90 8.67
N LEU A 330 16.79 -37.46 7.76
CA LEU A 330 15.37 -37.25 8.03
C LEU A 330 14.56 -38.31 7.28
N VAL A 331 13.50 -38.80 7.94
CA VAL A 331 12.51 -39.69 7.31
C VAL A 331 11.25 -38.88 6.99
N LEU A 332 10.84 -38.93 5.76
CA LEU A 332 9.65 -38.21 5.29
C LEU A 332 8.38 -39.01 5.56
N ALA A 333 7.31 -38.32 5.98
CA ALA A 333 5.99 -38.94 6.09
C ALA A 333 5.46 -39.38 4.71
N PRO A 334 4.52 -40.35 4.67
CA PRO A 334 3.99 -40.89 3.41
C PRO A 334 3.48 -39.80 2.46
N ARG A 335 2.74 -38.81 2.96
CA ARG A 335 2.21 -37.67 2.18
C ARG A 335 3.31 -36.74 1.67
N GLN A 336 4.39 -36.57 2.42
CA GLN A 336 5.55 -35.79 1.98
C GLN A 336 6.31 -36.51 0.86
N ARG A 337 6.50 -37.83 0.97
CA ARG A 337 7.08 -38.65 -0.08
C ARG A 337 6.23 -38.60 -1.36
N GLU A 338 4.90 -38.69 -1.22
CA GLU A 338 3.95 -38.55 -2.32
C GLU A 338 4.07 -37.19 -3.01
N ALA A 339 4.09 -36.09 -2.23
CA ALA A 339 4.24 -34.73 -2.76
C ALA A 339 5.56 -34.58 -3.56
N LEU A 340 6.67 -35.04 -2.99
CA LEU A 340 7.96 -35.04 -3.68
C LEU A 340 7.93 -35.87 -4.96
N ALA A 341 7.38 -37.07 -4.91
CA ALA A 341 7.32 -37.97 -6.08
C ALA A 341 6.49 -37.33 -7.21
N LYS A 342 5.33 -36.77 -6.90
CA LYS A 342 4.50 -36.04 -7.88
C LYS A 342 5.25 -34.83 -8.48
N THR A 343 5.98 -34.07 -7.65
CA THR A 343 6.73 -32.89 -8.11
C THR A 343 7.90 -33.28 -9.00
N LEU A 344 8.68 -34.32 -8.63
CA LEU A 344 9.84 -34.77 -9.41
C LEU A 344 9.46 -35.42 -10.76
N SER A 345 8.23 -35.93 -10.86
CA SER A 345 7.69 -36.54 -12.06
C SER A 345 6.85 -35.60 -12.93
N GLY A 346 6.43 -34.46 -12.35
CA GLY A 346 5.47 -33.52 -12.94
C GLY A 346 6.11 -32.27 -13.53
N LYS A 347 5.28 -31.50 -14.22
CA LYS A 347 5.65 -30.18 -14.77
C LYS A 347 5.20 -29.03 -13.89
N PHE A 348 4.01 -29.14 -13.34
CA PHE A 348 3.46 -28.20 -12.38
C PHE A 348 2.80 -29.02 -11.26
N SER A 349 3.11 -28.70 -10.03
CA SER A 349 2.52 -29.34 -8.84
C SER A 349 2.22 -28.34 -7.76
N ILE A 350 1.18 -28.62 -6.97
CA ILE A 350 0.76 -27.84 -5.83
C ILE A 350 0.93 -28.66 -4.54
N ILE A 351 1.59 -28.06 -3.54
CA ILE A 351 1.75 -28.64 -2.20
C ILE A 351 1.05 -27.71 -1.23
N THR A 352 0.00 -28.21 -0.57
CA THR A 352 -0.75 -27.41 0.42
C THR A 352 -0.75 -28.08 1.79
N GLY A 353 -1.00 -27.30 2.83
CA GLY A 353 -1.13 -27.79 4.20
C GLY A 353 -0.89 -26.72 5.24
N GLY A 354 -1.34 -26.97 6.44
CA GLY A 354 -1.26 -26.06 7.57
C GLY A 354 0.16 -25.83 8.11
N PRO A 355 0.28 -25.20 9.28
CA PRO A 355 1.56 -24.99 9.94
C PRO A 355 2.12 -26.32 10.48
N GLY A 356 3.44 -26.46 10.47
CA GLY A 356 4.14 -27.61 11.08
C GLY A 356 4.08 -28.91 10.29
N VAL A 357 3.42 -28.97 9.12
CA VAL A 357 3.35 -30.21 8.31
C VAL A 357 4.60 -30.46 7.44
N GLY A 358 5.62 -29.60 7.56
CA GLY A 358 6.91 -29.79 6.89
C GLY A 358 6.97 -29.33 5.45
N LYS A 359 6.19 -28.32 5.04
CA LYS A 359 6.28 -27.67 3.71
C LYS A 359 7.72 -27.25 3.39
N THR A 360 8.38 -26.60 4.33
CA THR A 360 9.77 -26.13 4.18
C THR A 360 10.76 -27.27 4.02
N THR A 361 10.54 -28.41 4.70
CA THR A 361 11.34 -29.62 4.55
C THR A 361 11.27 -30.16 3.11
N ILE A 362 10.08 -30.12 2.50
CA ILE A 362 9.88 -30.53 1.11
C ILE A 362 10.59 -29.57 0.15
N ILE A 363 10.48 -28.24 0.37
CA ILE A 363 11.19 -27.26 -0.45
C ILE A 363 12.69 -27.48 -0.38
N ARG A 364 13.25 -27.75 0.81
CA ARG A 364 14.66 -28.07 1.00
C ARG A 364 15.04 -29.36 0.26
N ALA A 365 14.21 -30.39 0.34
CA ALA A 365 14.45 -31.66 -0.37
C ALA A 365 14.49 -31.44 -1.89
N LEU A 366 13.53 -30.71 -2.44
CA LEU A 366 13.53 -30.33 -3.86
C LEU A 366 14.80 -29.57 -4.24
N ALA A 367 15.17 -28.56 -3.45
CA ALA A 367 16.36 -27.75 -3.69
C ALA A 367 17.64 -28.59 -3.69
N ASP A 368 17.77 -29.54 -2.79
CA ASP A 368 18.91 -30.43 -2.71
C ASP A 368 18.96 -31.43 -3.89
N ILE A 369 17.81 -32.02 -4.24
CA ILE A 369 17.71 -33.01 -5.33
C ILE A 369 18.02 -32.37 -6.67
N TYR A 370 17.41 -31.21 -7.00
CA TYR A 370 17.67 -30.52 -8.25
C TYR A 370 19.12 -30.00 -8.35
N ALA A 371 19.66 -29.51 -7.23
CA ALA A 371 21.07 -29.08 -7.19
C ALA A 371 22.04 -30.24 -7.39
N ALA A 372 21.75 -31.44 -6.85
CA ALA A 372 22.57 -32.63 -7.09
C ALA A 372 22.59 -33.01 -8.60
N ARG A 373 21.55 -32.63 -9.34
CA ARG A 373 21.45 -32.77 -10.81
C ARG A 373 22.02 -31.57 -11.56
N ARG A 374 22.61 -30.58 -10.89
CA ARG A 374 23.14 -29.32 -11.43
C ARG A 374 22.09 -28.50 -12.19
N LEU A 375 20.81 -28.56 -11.76
CA LEU A 375 19.72 -27.80 -12.33
C LEU A 375 19.56 -26.47 -11.60
N GLY A 376 19.24 -25.42 -12.34
CA GLY A 376 18.98 -24.07 -11.82
C GLY A 376 17.64 -24.00 -11.12
N ILE A 377 17.66 -23.87 -9.78
CA ILE A 377 16.45 -23.71 -8.98
C ILE A 377 16.27 -22.23 -8.56
N VAL A 378 15.10 -21.71 -8.79
CA VAL A 378 14.69 -20.35 -8.43
C VAL A 378 13.67 -20.44 -7.31
N LEU A 379 13.98 -19.81 -6.15
CA LEU A 379 13.11 -19.75 -4.98
C LEU A 379 12.52 -18.35 -4.87
N ALA A 380 11.19 -18.25 -4.77
CA ALA A 380 10.54 -16.96 -4.62
C ALA A 380 9.28 -17.01 -3.74
N ALA A 381 8.88 -15.85 -3.22
CA ALA A 381 7.68 -15.70 -2.41
C ALA A 381 7.02 -14.33 -2.67
N PRO A 382 5.73 -14.13 -2.35
CA PRO A 382 5.04 -12.86 -2.57
C PRO A 382 5.59 -11.69 -1.75
N THR A 383 6.13 -11.95 -0.55
CA THR A 383 6.62 -10.93 0.38
C THR A 383 8.10 -11.10 0.67
N GLY A 384 8.78 -9.98 1.04
CA GLY A 384 10.20 -9.99 1.44
C GLY A 384 10.47 -10.93 2.62
N ARG A 385 9.60 -10.91 3.63
CA ARG A 385 9.72 -11.79 4.80
C ARG A 385 9.59 -13.27 4.49
N ALA A 386 8.61 -13.63 3.67
CA ALA A 386 8.46 -15.02 3.25
C ALA A 386 9.67 -15.49 2.44
N ALA A 387 10.19 -14.65 1.53
CA ALA A 387 11.40 -14.93 0.78
C ALA A 387 12.63 -15.09 1.68
N LYS A 388 12.81 -14.20 2.65
CA LYS A 388 13.91 -14.29 3.63
C LYS A 388 13.82 -15.57 4.46
N ARG A 389 12.64 -15.87 5.02
CA ARG A 389 12.41 -17.11 5.77
C ARG A 389 12.69 -18.36 4.92
N MET A 390 12.25 -18.34 3.67
CA MET A 390 12.54 -19.42 2.71
C MET A 390 14.05 -19.56 2.48
N SER A 391 14.77 -18.44 2.33
CA SER A 391 16.23 -18.44 2.16
C SER A 391 16.95 -19.04 3.37
N GLU A 392 16.60 -18.60 4.58
CA GLU A 392 17.18 -19.09 5.84
C GLU A 392 16.94 -20.60 6.06
N SER A 393 15.71 -21.04 5.80
CA SER A 393 15.31 -22.43 6.08
C SER A 393 15.79 -23.44 5.03
N VAL A 394 15.90 -23.00 3.78
CA VAL A 394 16.40 -23.84 2.67
C VAL A 394 17.93 -23.77 2.55
N GLY A 395 18.55 -22.69 3.07
CA GLY A 395 19.98 -22.45 2.94
C GLY A 395 20.40 -22.01 1.54
N ARG A 396 19.49 -21.43 0.76
CA ARG A 396 19.72 -20.95 -0.60
C ARG A 396 19.03 -19.58 -0.80
N PRO A 397 19.57 -18.71 -1.67
CA PRO A 397 18.95 -17.43 -1.95
C PRO A 397 17.52 -17.59 -2.45
N ALA A 398 16.61 -16.83 -1.83
CA ALA A 398 15.23 -16.65 -2.28
C ALA A 398 14.94 -15.16 -2.42
N GLN A 399 13.97 -14.79 -3.28
CA GLN A 399 13.64 -13.41 -3.56
C GLN A 399 12.13 -13.21 -3.65
N THR A 400 11.69 -11.95 -3.67
CA THR A 400 10.27 -11.68 -3.92
C THR A 400 9.92 -11.95 -5.39
N ILE A 401 8.65 -12.32 -5.66
CA ILE A 401 8.16 -12.50 -7.05
C ILE A 401 8.36 -11.20 -7.85
N HIS A 402 8.12 -10.03 -7.25
CA HIS A 402 8.34 -8.74 -7.90
C HIS A 402 9.82 -8.53 -8.30
N ARG A 403 10.75 -8.94 -7.44
CA ARG A 403 12.20 -8.88 -7.74
C ARG A 403 12.59 -9.88 -8.81
N LEU A 404 12.03 -11.09 -8.78
CA LEU A 404 12.20 -12.11 -9.81
C LEU A 404 11.79 -11.58 -11.19
N LEU A 405 10.60 -10.96 -11.24
CA LEU A 405 10.05 -10.40 -12.49
C LEU A 405 10.68 -9.05 -12.89
N LYS A 406 11.57 -8.48 -12.07
CA LYS A 406 12.22 -7.16 -12.26
C LYS A 406 11.20 -6.07 -12.53
N TRP A 407 10.41 -5.74 -11.51
CA TRP A 407 9.48 -4.62 -11.56
C TRP A 407 10.19 -3.30 -11.83
N ASN A 408 9.71 -2.54 -12.83
CA ASN A 408 10.22 -1.22 -13.16
C ASN A 408 9.22 -0.15 -12.72
N PRO A 409 9.51 0.62 -11.64
CA PRO A 409 8.59 1.66 -11.14
C PRO A 409 8.37 2.81 -12.15
N ALA A 410 9.31 3.05 -13.05
CA ALA A 410 9.22 4.15 -14.02
C ALA A 410 8.21 3.86 -15.14
N THR A 411 8.15 2.61 -15.61
CA THR A 411 7.20 2.17 -16.65
C THR A 411 5.96 1.51 -16.09
N ASN A 412 5.98 1.14 -14.80
CA ASN A 412 4.93 0.35 -14.13
C ASN A 412 4.70 -1.01 -14.82
N GLU A 413 5.79 -1.67 -15.24
CA GLU A 413 5.79 -2.95 -15.94
C GLU A 413 6.88 -3.87 -15.41
N PHE A 414 6.72 -5.17 -15.65
CA PHE A 414 7.75 -6.16 -15.38
C PHE A 414 8.68 -6.33 -16.59
N THR A 415 9.99 -6.40 -16.33
CA THR A 415 10.99 -6.66 -17.38
C THR A 415 10.84 -8.08 -17.93
N TYR A 416 10.57 -9.06 -17.06
CA TYR A 416 10.27 -10.41 -17.47
C TYR A 416 8.78 -10.57 -17.72
N ASN A 417 8.44 -11.10 -18.90
CA ASN A 417 7.08 -11.22 -19.42
C ASN A 417 7.02 -12.28 -20.53
N SER A 418 5.94 -12.32 -21.32
CA SER A 418 5.78 -13.28 -22.40
C SER A 418 6.82 -13.19 -23.53
N ALA A 419 7.42 -12.02 -23.74
CA ALA A 419 8.46 -11.81 -24.76
C ALA A 419 9.88 -12.02 -24.21
N ASN A 420 10.06 -11.88 -22.89
CA ASN A 420 11.35 -12.02 -22.21
C ASN A 420 11.14 -12.88 -20.95
N ARG A 421 11.44 -14.17 -21.04
CA ARG A 421 11.17 -15.13 -19.97
C ARG A 421 12.26 -15.15 -18.90
N CYS A 422 11.89 -15.54 -17.69
CA CYS A 422 12.84 -15.79 -16.61
C CYS A 422 13.68 -17.02 -16.90
N GLU A 423 14.98 -16.95 -16.62
CA GLU A 423 15.90 -18.08 -16.67
C GLU A 423 15.76 -18.95 -15.41
N GLY A 424 15.70 -20.27 -15.59
CA GLY A 424 15.63 -21.26 -14.51
C GLY A 424 14.99 -22.57 -14.99
N ASP A 425 15.50 -23.70 -14.47
CA ASP A 425 14.95 -25.03 -14.78
C ASP A 425 13.74 -25.35 -13.89
N VAL A 426 13.77 -24.88 -12.63
CA VAL A 426 12.76 -25.16 -11.61
C VAL A 426 12.44 -23.91 -10.83
N PHE A 427 11.16 -23.56 -10.75
CA PHE A 427 10.65 -22.44 -9.96
C PHE A 427 9.81 -22.96 -8.79
N VAL A 428 10.18 -22.58 -7.58
CA VAL A 428 9.44 -22.91 -6.36
C VAL A 428 8.91 -21.61 -5.73
N PHE A 429 7.60 -21.53 -5.58
CA PHE A 429 6.92 -20.39 -4.96
C PHE A 429 6.32 -20.83 -3.65
N ASP A 430 6.68 -20.14 -2.55
CA ASP A 430 6.07 -20.34 -1.23
C ASP A 430 5.05 -19.23 -0.93
N GLU A 431 4.18 -19.45 0.06
CA GLU A 431 3.07 -18.57 0.46
C GLU A 431 2.15 -18.17 -0.72
N THR A 432 1.89 -19.13 -1.62
CA THR A 432 1.12 -18.86 -2.86
C THR A 432 -0.35 -18.51 -2.64
N SER A 433 -0.90 -18.71 -1.45
CA SER A 433 -2.22 -18.20 -1.04
C SER A 433 -2.34 -16.67 -1.13
N MET A 434 -1.21 -15.96 -1.07
CA MET A 434 -1.15 -14.50 -1.18
C MET A 434 -1.07 -13.98 -2.62
N ILE A 435 -0.95 -14.86 -3.63
CA ILE A 435 -0.85 -14.47 -5.04
C ILE A 435 -2.25 -14.19 -5.59
N ASP A 436 -2.49 -12.94 -6.01
CA ASP A 436 -3.72 -12.54 -6.68
C ASP A 436 -3.69 -12.85 -8.19
N ILE A 437 -4.80 -12.64 -8.87
CA ILE A 437 -4.92 -12.97 -10.30
C ILE A 437 -4.03 -12.09 -11.19
N ARG A 438 -3.74 -10.85 -10.78
CA ARG A 438 -2.88 -9.93 -11.53
C ARG A 438 -1.43 -10.41 -11.50
N LEU A 439 -0.92 -10.68 -10.28
CA LEU A 439 0.44 -11.18 -10.10
C LEU A 439 0.62 -12.57 -10.71
N ALA A 440 -0.40 -13.43 -10.62
CA ALA A 440 -0.37 -14.76 -11.24
C ALA A 440 -0.27 -14.66 -12.76
N ALA A 441 -1.02 -13.76 -13.39
CA ALA A 441 -0.96 -13.57 -14.84
C ALA A 441 0.44 -13.16 -15.32
N ASP A 442 1.05 -12.20 -14.63
CA ASP A 442 2.40 -11.72 -14.97
C ASP A 442 3.45 -12.79 -14.67
N LEU A 443 3.29 -13.55 -13.59
CA LEU A 443 4.18 -14.65 -13.23
C LEU A 443 4.15 -15.77 -14.29
N PHE A 444 2.96 -16.25 -14.66
CA PHE A 444 2.83 -17.32 -15.64
C PHE A 444 3.25 -16.88 -17.04
N ASP A 445 3.12 -15.62 -17.40
CA ASP A 445 3.64 -15.09 -18.65
C ASP A 445 5.18 -15.07 -18.68
N ALA A 446 5.82 -14.86 -17.53
CA ALA A 446 7.27 -14.78 -17.44
C ALA A 446 7.99 -16.13 -17.33
N ILE A 447 7.30 -17.22 -16.98
CA ILE A 447 7.91 -18.56 -16.84
C ILE A 447 7.93 -19.29 -18.19
N ASP A 448 9.08 -19.90 -18.50
CA ASP A 448 9.23 -20.72 -19.71
C ASP A 448 8.47 -22.05 -19.61
N ASP A 449 7.98 -22.57 -20.74
CA ASP A 449 7.27 -23.84 -20.80
C ASP A 449 8.17 -25.08 -20.63
N LYS A 450 9.48 -24.91 -20.63
CA LYS A 450 10.46 -25.95 -20.28
C LYS A 450 10.67 -26.06 -18.78
N ALA A 451 10.40 -25.01 -18.00
CA ALA A 451 10.60 -25.00 -16.56
C ALA A 451 9.60 -25.89 -15.81
N VAL A 452 10.03 -26.45 -14.70
CA VAL A 452 9.16 -27.10 -13.70
C VAL A 452 8.69 -26.05 -12.70
N VAL A 453 7.41 -26.07 -12.35
CA VAL A 453 6.80 -25.12 -11.42
C VAL A 453 6.26 -25.84 -10.19
N VAL A 454 6.55 -25.32 -9.02
CA VAL A 454 6.07 -25.84 -7.75
C VAL A 454 5.44 -24.71 -6.94
N TRP A 455 4.19 -24.85 -6.63
CA TRP A 455 3.47 -23.92 -5.73
C TRP A 455 3.30 -24.55 -4.36
N VAL A 456 3.72 -23.81 -3.33
CA VAL A 456 3.59 -24.22 -1.93
C VAL A 456 2.76 -23.15 -1.21
N GLY A 457 1.74 -23.58 -0.45
CA GLY A 457 0.87 -22.61 0.23
C GLY A 457 -0.05 -23.27 1.24
N ASP A 458 -0.92 -22.48 1.81
CA ASP A 458 -1.92 -22.90 2.77
C ASP A 458 -3.27 -22.31 2.38
N THR A 459 -4.19 -23.14 1.93
CA THR A 459 -5.53 -22.73 1.47
C THR A 459 -6.44 -22.24 2.60
N ASP A 460 -6.09 -22.58 3.83
CA ASP A 460 -6.90 -22.27 5.01
C ASP A 460 -6.51 -20.91 5.64
N GLN A 461 -5.37 -20.31 5.20
CA GLN A 461 -4.97 -18.96 5.58
C GLN A 461 -5.81 -17.89 4.86
N LEU A 462 -5.60 -16.63 5.27
CA LEU A 462 -6.18 -15.48 4.57
C LEU A 462 -5.79 -15.50 3.08
N PRO A 463 -6.75 -15.27 2.19
CA PRO A 463 -6.48 -15.17 0.75
C PRO A 463 -5.65 -13.93 0.40
N SER A 464 -5.28 -13.79 -0.88
CA SER A 464 -4.63 -12.59 -1.42
C SER A 464 -5.44 -11.32 -1.10
N VAL A 465 -4.77 -10.17 -0.97
CA VAL A 465 -5.46 -8.87 -0.82
C VAL A 465 -6.17 -8.50 -2.12
N GLY A 466 -5.53 -8.73 -3.27
CA GLY A 466 -6.12 -8.48 -4.59
C GLY A 466 -7.14 -9.54 -5.03
N PRO A 467 -7.75 -9.35 -6.21
CA PRO A 467 -8.82 -10.20 -6.71
C PRO A 467 -8.37 -11.61 -7.09
N GLY A 468 -9.31 -12.56 -7.00
CA GLY A 468 -9.11 -13.95 -7.36
C GLY A 468 -8.74 -14.85 -6.18
N SER A 469 -8.87 -16.15 -6.40
CA SER A 469 -8.50 -17.23 -5.45
C SER A 469 -7.60 -18.23 -6.17
N VAL A 470 -6.46 -17.74 -6.70
CA VAL A 470 -5.68 -18.49 -7.71
C VAL A 470 -5.26 -19.87 -7.20
N LEU A 471 -4.72 -19.97 -5.97
CA LEU A 471 -4.34 -21.27 -5.41
C LEU A 471 -5.56 -22.22 -5.27
N GLY A 472 -6.67 -21.71 -4.75
CA GLY A 472 -7.92 -22.47 -4.61
C GLY A 472 -8.48 -22.90 -5.95
N ASP A 473 -8.52 -22.00 -6.92
CA ASP A 473 -9.03 -22.24 -8.28
C ASP A 473 -8.20 -23.29 -9.04
N LEU A 474 -6.86 -23.23 -8.93
CA LEU A 474 -5.98 -24.22 -9.55
C LEU A 474 -6.17 -25.62 -8.94
N ILE A 475 -6.39 -25.71 -7.63
CA ILE A 475 -6.70 -26.98 -6.97
C ILE A 475 -8.09 -27.47 -7.41
N ALA A 476 -9.09 -26.61 -7.40
CA ALA A 476 -10.48 -26.94 -7.77
C ALA A 476 -10.62 -27.35 -9.25
N SER A 477 -9.77 -26.81 -10.13
CA SER A 477 -9.78 -27.16 -11.56
C SER A 477 -9.44 -28.64 -11.83
N GLY A 478 -8.76 -29.32 -10.91
CA GLY A 478 -8.26 -30.68 -11.08
C GLY A 478 -7.16 -30.84 -12.15
N ALA A 479 -6.81 -29.78 -12.86
CA ALA A 479 -5.81 -29.82 -13.93
C ALA A 479 -4.37 -29.87 -13.41
N VAL A 480 -4.11 -29.29 -12.23
CA VAL A 480 -2.80 -29.25 -11.61
C VAL A 480 -2.73 -30.28 -10.49
N PRO A 481 -1.80 -31.27 -10.55
CA PRO A 481 -1.60 -32.23 -9.48
C PRO A 481 -1.36 -31.53 -8.14
N SER A 482 -2.18 -31.82 -7.16
CA SER A 482 -2.07 -31.24 -5.82
C SER A 482 -1.89 -32.32 -4.75
N THR A 483 -1.17 -31.99 -3.68
CA THR A 483 -1.02 -32.88 -2.51
C THR A 483 -1.24 -32.05 -1.25
N ARG A 484 -2.21 -32.43 -0.43
CA ARG A 484 -2.44 -31.86 0.90
C ARG A 484 -1.66 -32.63 1.93
N LEU A 485 -0.80 -31.93 2.67
CA LEU A 485 -0.04 -32.47 3.80
C LEU A 485 -0.89 -32.38 5.07
N ASP A 486 -1.05 -33.49 5.74
CA ASP A 486 -1.90 -33.65 6.92
C ASP A 486 -1.13 -34.10 8.17
N PHE A 487 0.10 -34.62 7.99
CA PHE A 487 0.91 -35.12 9.10
C PHE A 487 1.72 -34.02 9.78
N ILE A 488 1.57 -33.88 11.10
CA ILE A 488 2.20 -32.84 11.93
C ILE A 488 3.53 -33.34 12.46
N PHE A 489 4.64 -32.67 12.14
CA PHE A 489 6.01 -33.02 12.58
C PHE A 489 6.54 -32.18 13.73
N ARG A 490 5.77 -31.24 14.27
CA ARG A 490 6.26 -30.43 15.40
C ARG A 490 6.60 -31.36 16.55
N GLN A 491 7.79 -31.18 17.14
CA GLN A 491 8.47 -32.04 18.15
C GLN A 491 7.62 -32.40 19.38
N ASP A 492 6.47 -31.75 19.55
CA ASP A 492 5.42 -32.16 20.46
C ASP A 492 4.10 -32.22 19.67
N SER A 493 3.69 -33.43 19.29
CA SER A 493 2.34 -33.70 18.76
C SER A 493 1.22 -33.35 19.76
N SER A 494 1.60 -32.88 20.97
CA SER A 494 0.74 -32.38 22.05
C SER A 494 0.57 -30.84 22.06
N GLY A 495 1.28 -30.04 21.21
CA GLY A 495 1.20 -28.59 21.23
C GLY A 495 -0.21 -28.09 20.89
N LEU A 496 -0.81 -27.32 21.79
CA LEU A 496 -2.17 -26.78 21.61
C LEU A 496 -2.27 -25.73 20.52
N ILE A 497 -1.19 -25.05 20.13
CA ILE A 497 -1.21 -24.11 18.99
C ILE A 497 -1.64 -24.82 17.72
N VAL A 498 -1.02 -25.95 17.39
CA VAL A 498 -1.30 -26.69 16.16
C VAL A 498 -2.66 -27.38 16.24
N LYS A 499 -2.97 -27.99 17.38
CA LYS A 499 -4.24 -28.65 17.62
C LYS A 499 -5.42 -27.69 17.49
N ASN A 500 -5.31 -26.53 18.13
CA ASN A 500 -6.33 -25.49 18.03
C ASN A 500 -6.41 -24.86 16.65
N ALA A 501 -5.32 -24.76 15.90
CA ALA A 501 -5.39 -24.35 14.49
C ALA A 501 -6.23 -25.34 13.65
N HIS A 502 -6.09 -26.65 13.88
CA HIS A 502 -6.93 -27.66 13.23
C HIS A 502 -8.39 -27.59 13.69
N HIS A 503 -8.66 -27.42 15.00
CA HIS A 503 -10.00 -27.23 15.53
C HIS A 503 -10.68 -26.02 14.89
N VAL A 504 -9.99 -24.88 14.81
CA VAL A 504 -10.51 -23.68 14.13
C VAL A 504 -10.87 -23.99 12.67
N ASN A 505 -10.01 -24.69 11.93
CA ASN A 505 -10.30 -25.05 10.53
C ASN A 505 -11.49 -26.02 10.40
N ALA A 506 -11.62 -26.96 11.34
CA ALA A 506 -12.76 -27.89 11.38
C ALA A 506 -14.06 -27.22 11.84
N GLY A 507 -13.99 -26.01 12.41
CA GLY A 507 -15.14 -25.33 13.01
C GLY A 507 -15.44 -25.83 14.42
N GLU A 508 -14.47 -26.43 15.06
CA GLU A 508 -14.54 -27.03 16.41
C GLU A 508 -14.08 -26.03 17.47
N PRO A 509 -14.59 -26.13 18.71
CA PRO A 509 -14.15 -25.29 19.82
C PRO A 509 -12.66 -25.45 20.14
N LEU A 510 -12.09 -24.39 20.71
CA LEU A 510 -10.69 -24.42 21.17
C LEU A 510 -10.53 -25.33 22.39
N GLU A 511 -9.44 -26.07 22.44
CA GLU A 511 -8.98 -26.78 23.60
C GLU A 511 -8.11 -25.86 24.46
N ILE A 512 -8.47 -25.70 25.74
CA ILE A 512 -7.78 -24.83 26.68
C ILE A 512 -7.18 -25.69 27.80
N SER A 513 -5.86 -25.54 27.99
CA SER A 513 -5.18 -26.20 29.14
C SER A 513 -5.20 -25.30 30.37
N HIS A 514 -5.34 -25.91 31.54
CA HIS A 514 -5.21 -25.24 32.82
C HIS A 514 -3.77 -25.32 33.41
N GLY A 515 -2.85 -25.99 32.68
CA GLY A 515 -1.44 -26.16 33.06
C GLY A 515 -0.48 -25.36 32.14
N GLU A 516 0.79 -25.81 32.16
CA GLU A 516 1.78 -25.29 31.20
C GLU A 516 1.43 -25.69 29.78
N SER A 517 1.45 -24.71 28.87
CA SER A 517 1.04 -24.87 27.49
C SER A 517 1.72 -23.86 26.59
N ASP A 518 1.71 -24.12 25.29
CA ASP A 518 2.10 -23.18 24.24
C ASP A 518 0.93 -22.28 23.80
N PHE A 519 -0.31 -22.56 24.30
CA PHE A 519 -1.51 -21.81 23.97
C PHE A 519 -2.31 -21.44 25.22
N TYR A 520 -2.66 -20.17 25.37
CA TYR A 520 -3.48 -19.66 26.47
C TYR A 520 -4.61 -18.78 25.96
N PHE A 521 -5.78 -18.90 26.58
CA PHE A 521 -6.90 -17.99 26.40
C PHE A 521 -7.07 -17.12 27.64
N ILE A 522 -7.07 -15.79 27.44
CA ILE A 522 -7.22 -14.76 28.47
C ILE A 522 -8.54 -14.05 28.25
N ARG A 523 -9.53 -14.34 29.07
CA ARG A 523 -10.84 -13.71 28.99
C ARG A 523 -10.75 -12.24 29.41
N ALA A 524 -11.20 -11.32 28.55
CA ALA A 524 -11.29 -9.90 28.80
C ALA A 524 -12.55 -9.36 28.08
N GLU A 525 -13.58 -9.00 28.87
CA GLU A 525 -14.87 -8.59 28.32
C GLU A 525 -14.91 -7.11 27.95
N ASP A 526 -14.25 -6.28 28.75
CA ASP A 526 -14.15 -4.84 28.48
C ASP A 526 -12.98 -4.56 27.52
N PRO A 527 -13.18 -3.72 26.51
CA PRO A 527 -12.11 -3.33 25.59
C PRO A 527 -10.89 -2.73 26.28
N GLU A 528 -11.10 -1.91 27.31
CA GLU A 528 -10.06 -1.28 28.14
C GLU A 528 -9.22 -2.34 28.83
N LYS A 529 -9.85 -3.33 29.48
CA LYS A 529 -9.15 -4.45 30.11
C LYS A 529 -8.43 -5.32 29.10
N CYS A 530 -9.00 -5.49 27.91
CA CYS A 530 -8.35 -6.23 26.83
C CYS A 530 -7.07 -5.52 26.38
N HIS A 531 -7.13 -4.20 26.22
CA HIS A 531 -6.00 -3.34 25.86
C HIS A 531 -4.91 -3.37 26.94
N GLU A 532 -5.26 -3.14 28.19
CA GLU A 532 -4.34 -3.18 29.33
C GLU A 532 -3.64 -4.52 29.46
N ARG A 533 -4.39 -5.63 29.39
CA ARG A 533 -3.82 -6.98 29.45
C ARG A 533 -2.86 -7.28 28.31
N ALA A 534 -3.18 -6.85 27.08
CA ALA A 534 -2.28 -7.06 25.96
C ALA A 534 -0.92 -6.40 26.19
N ILE A 535 -0.92 -5.19 26.75
CA ILE A 535 0.28 -4.46 27.11
C ILE A 535 1.01 -5.14 28.28
N GLU A 536 0.31 -5.46 29.37
CA GLU A 536 0.88 -6.17 30.54
C GLU A 536 1.55 -7.49 30.15
N PHE A 537 0.89 -8.29 29.31
CA PHE A 537 1.45 -9.56 28.88
C PHE A 537 2.71 -9.37 28.04
N MET A 538 2.71 -8.39 27.13
CA MET A 538 3.88 -8.11 26.29
C MET A 538 5.07 -7.60 27.10
N LEU A 539 4.83 -6.70 28.06
CA LEU A 539 5.90 -6.02 28.79
C LEU A 539 6.43 -6.82 30.00
N GLU A 540 5.56 -7.56 30.69
CA GLU A 540 5.90 -8.13 31.98
C GLU A 540 5.80 -9.66 32.01
N ARG A 541 4.62 -10.21 31.68
CA ARG A 541 4.35 -11.63 31.94
C ARG A 541 5.10 -12.56 30.99
N ILE A 542 5.12 -12.24 29.69
CA ILE A 542 5.84 -13.09 28.72
C ILE A 542 7.34 -13.02 28.94
N PRO A 543 7.98 -11.85 29.09
CA PRO A 543 9.41 -11.78 29.42
C PRO A 543 9.75 -12.53 30.71
N ARG A 544 8.96 -12.33 31.77
CA ARG A 544 9.24 -12.94 33.07
C ARG A 544 9.07 -14.46 33.09
N LYS A 545 8.04 -14.97 32.40
CA LYS A 545 7.73 -16.43 32.45
C LYS A 545 8.48 -17.23 31.40
N PHE A 546 8.65 -16.66 30.19
CA PHE A 546 9.18 -17.39 29.03
C PHE A 546 10.57 -16.89 28.59
N GLY A 547 11.10 -15.82 29.18
CA GLY A 547 12.42 -15.27 28.84
C GLY A 547 12.48 -14.68 27.43
N LEU A 548 11.35 -14.27 26.85
CA LEU A 548 11.26 -13.72 25.51
C LEU A 548 11.36 -12.20 25.54
N ASP A 549 12.11 -11.62 24.57
CA ASP A 549 12.27 -10.17 24.42
C ASP A 549 10.99 -9.56 23.84
N PRO A 550 10.35 -8.57 24.53
CA PRO A 550 9.13 -7.94 24.05
C PRO A 550 9.28 -7.23 22.72
N LEU A 551 10.48 -6.71 22.41
CA LEU A 551 10.72 -5.96 21.16
C LEU A 551 11.04 -6.85 19.96
N VAL A 552 11.63 -8.02 20.19
CA VAL A 552 12.12 -8.91 19.14
C VAL A 552 11.23 -10.14 18.97
N ASP A 553 10.86 -10.79 20.09
CA ASP A 553 10.23 -12.11 20.10
C ASP A 553 8.70 -12.05 20.16
N VAL A 554 8.12 -10.96 20.65
CA VAL A 554 6.66 -10.84 20.85
C VAL A 554 6.02 -9.93 19.80
N GLN A 555 4.88 -10.36 19.28
CA GLN A 555 4.09 -9.55 18.35
C GLN A 555 2.62 -9.52 18.77
N ILE A 556 2.05 -8.31 18.91
CA ILE A 556 0.61 -8.14 19.06
C ILE A 556 -0.05 -8.12 17.68
N LEU A 557 -1.09 -8.95 17.52
CA LEU A 557 -1.89 -9.07 16.31
C LEU A 557 -3.35 -8.70 16.61
N THR A 558 -3.90 -7.79 15.80
CA THR A 558 -5.31 -7.37 15.90
C THR A 558 -5.96 -7.30 14.51
N PRO A 559 -7.27 -7.48 14.38
CA PRO A 559 -7.98 -7.39 13.09
C PRO A 559 -7.96 -5.99 12.47
N MET A 560 -7.94 -4.91 13.26
CA MET A 560 -8.23 -3.54 12.81
C MET A 560 -7.09 -2.55 13.08
N ARG A 561 -7.09 -1.44 12.33
CA ARG A 561 -6.14 -0.33 12.55
C ARG A 561 -6.65 0.68 13.57
N ARG A 562 -7.93 1.06 13.49
CA ARG A 562 -8.56 2.11 14.31
C ARG A 562 -9.31 1.52 15.49
N GLY A 563 -9.66 2.38 16.45
CA GLY A 563 -10.32 2.00 17.69
C GLY A 563 -9.33 1.65 18.79
N LEU A 564 -9.85 1.44 20.01
CA LEU A 564 -9.04 1.19 21.21
C LEU A 564 -8.18 -0.09 21.06
N LEU A 565 -8.74 -1.13 20.47
CA LEU A 565 -8.06 -2.40 20.22
C LEU A 565 -7.40 -2.45 18.82
N GLY A 566 -7.31 -1.32 18.13
CA GLY A 566 -6.63 -1.19 16.85
C GLY A 566 -5.13 -0.95 16.99
N THR A 567 -4.40 -1.16 15.88
CA THR A 567 -2.93 -1.03 15.88
C THR A 567 -2.48 0.39 16.21
N GLU A 568 -3.24 1.43 15.88
CA GLU A 568 -2.88 2.82 16.15
C GLU A 568 -2.81 3.09 17.65
N SER A 569 -3.84 2.71 18.40
CA SER A 569 -3.91 2.87 19.86
C SER A 569 -2.87 2.01 20.58
N LEU A 570 -2.78 0.72 20.20
CA LEU A 570 -1.82 -0.20 20.80
C LEU A 570 -0.37 0.23 20.59
N ASN A 571 -0.02 0.68 19.38
CA ASN A 571 1.33 1.17 19.08
C ASN A 571 1.68 2.42 19.89
N ALA A 572 0.74 3.37 20.03
CA ALA A 572 0.96 4.58 20.82
C ALA A 572 1.17 4.25 22.32
N ALA A 573 0.38 3.34 22.85
CA ALA A 573 0.50 2.93 24.25
C ALA A 573 1.80 2.17 24.51
N LEU A 574 2.19 1.24 23.62
CA LEU A 574 3.42 0.46 23.72
C LEU A 574 4.67 1.33 23.53
N GLN A 575 4.65 2.26 22.59
CA GLN A 575 5.73 3.23 22.42
C GLN A 575 5.94 4.05 23.71
N ASN A 576 4.87 4.55 24.30
CA ASN A 576 4.95 5.32 25.55
C ASN A 576 5.42 4.47 26.73
N ALA A 577 5.12 3.19 26.77
CA ALA A 577 5.57 2.29 27.83
C ALA A 577 7.03 1.85 27.66
N LEU A 578 7.48 1.60 26.43
CA LEU A 578 8.80 1.06 26.10
C LEU A 578 9.84 2.11 25.78
N ASN A 579 9.42 3.28 25.23
CA ASN A 579 10.33 4.25 24.61
C ASN A 579 9.86 5.70 24.80
N ARG A 580 9.53 6.08 26.04
CA ARG A 580 8.92 7.38 26.34
C ARG A 580 9.83 8.58 26.12
N ASP A 581 11.08 8.46 26.56
CA ASP A 581 12.00 9.60 26.73
C ASP A 581 13.03 9.74 25.61
N SER A 582 12.97 8.91 24.58
CA SER A 582 13.89 8.97 23.45
C SER A 582 13.55 10.11 22.48
N PRO A 583 14.57 10.74 21.87
CA PRO A 583 14.37 11.79 20.88
C PRO A 583 13.60 11.27 19.68
N GLY A 584 12.66 12.07 19.17
CA GLY A 584 11.75 11.69 18.09
C GLY A 584 11.47 12.80 17.09
N ILE A 585 10.91 12.41 15.96
CA ILE A 585 10.36 13.32 14.93
C ILE A 585 8.91 12.92 14.62
N SER A 586 8.08 13.93 14.36
CA SER A 586 6.66 13.70 14.07
C SER A 586 6.36 13.86 12.58
N ARG A 587 5.56 12.92 12.03
CA ARG A 587 5.03 12.99 10.69
C ARG A 587 3.60 12.45 10.65
N GLY A 588 2.66 13.21 10.09
CA GLY A 588 1.27 12.76 9.89
C GLY A 588 0.53 12.35 11.18
N GLY A 589 0.92 12.88 12.34
CA GLY A 589 0.35 12.51 13.64
C GLY A 589 1.04 11.31 14.32
N THR A 590 1.99 10.67 13.66
CA THR A 590 2.84 9.61 14.26
C THR A 590 4.20 10.21 14.63
N GLU A 591 4.66 9.92 15.84
CA GLU A 591 6.01 10.23 16.29
C GLU A 591 6.88 8.98 16.16
N PHE A 592 8.09 9.14 15.57
CA PHE A 592 9.09 8.09 15.49
C PHE A 592 10.27 8.48 16.39
N ARG A 593 10.61 7.62 17.35
CA ARG A 593 11.66 7.83 18.34
C ARG A 593 12.83 6.87 18.11
N THR A 594 14.03 7.27 18.50
CA THR A 594 15.18 6.36 18.51
C THR A 594 14.89 5.14 19.35
N GLY A 595 15.08 3.93 18.81
CA GLY A 595 14.75 2.65 19.45
C GLY A 595 13.38 2.09 19.06
N ASP A 596 12.52 2.85 18.37
CA ASP A 596 11.21 2.37 17.96
C ASP A 596 11.30 1.21 16.99
N ARG A 597 10.39 0.26 17.17
CA ARG A 597 10.15 -0.81 16.21
C ARG A 597 9.21 -0.30 15.11
N VAL A 598 9.68 -0.35 13.86
CA VAL A 598 8.97 0.19 12.69
C VAL A 598 8.80 -0.84 11.60
N MET A 599 7.82 -0.62 10.72
CA MET A 599 7.55 -1.46 9.55
C MET A 599 7.47 -0.61 8.30
N GLN A 600 8.11 -1.07 7.22
CA GLN A 600 7.99 -0.52 5.89
C GLN A 600 6.60 -0.83 5.30
N LEU A 601 5.95 0.18 4.74
CA LEU A 601 4.60 0.06 4.15
C LEU A 601 4.57 -0.23 2.66
N ARG A 602 5.67 0.08 1.95
CA ARG A 602 5.78 -0.01 0.48
C ARG A 602 7.09 -0.66 0.10
N ASN A 603 7.12 -1.27 -1.09
CA ASN A 603 8.39 -1.68 -1.65
C ASN A 603 9.18 -0.44 -2.09
N ASN A 604 10.39 -0.29 -1.58
CA ASN A 604 11.35 0.74 -1.98
C ASN A 604 12.61 0.02 -2.50
N TYR A 605 12.68 -0.12 -3.82
CA TYR A 605 13.73 -0.87 -4.48
C TYR A 605 15.08 -0.15 -4.43
N ASP A 606 15.08 1.19 -4.38
CA ASP A 606 16.30 2.00 -4.29
C ASP A 606 16.97 1.83 -2.92
N LYS A 607 16.15 1.68 -1.87
CA LYS A 607 16.58 1.45 -0.50
C LYS A 607 16.72 -0.04 -0.15
N ASP A 608 16.32 -0.93 -1.05
CA ASP A 608 16.25 -2.39 -0.87
C ASP A 608 15.49 -2.79 0.41
N VAL A 609 14.33 -2.13 0.65
CA VAL A 609 13.42 -2.41 1.77
C VAL A 609 12.01 -2.65 1.22
N TYR A 610 11.31 -3.65 1.76
CA TYR A 610 10.06 -4.14 1.19
C TYR A 610 8.89 -3.98 2.15
N ASN A 611 7.68 -3.96 1.58
CA ASN A 611 6.45 -3.91 2.36
C ASN A 611 6.40 -5.07 3.36
N GLY A 612 6.22 -4.72 4.63
CA GLY A 612 6.19 -5.66 5.74
C GLY A 612 7.54 -5.87 6.44
N ASP A 613 8.67 -5.36 5.91
CA ASP A 613 9.95 -5.46 6.59
C ASP A 613 9.88 -4.72 7.93
N ILE A 614 10.39 -5.34 8.99
CA ILE A 614 10.51 -4.74 10.31
C ILE A 614 11.95 -4.32 10.56
N GLY A 615 12.09 -3.13 11.10
CA GLY A 615 13.35 -2.57 11.53
C GLY A 615 13.24 -1.81 12.84
N PHE A 616 14.37 -1.26 13.28
CA PHE A 616 14.46 -0.44 14.47
C PHE A 616 15.06 0.91 14.13
N VAL A 617 14.49 1.98 14.66
CA VAL A 617 15.03 3.34 14.48
C VAL A 617 16.35 3.45 15.24
N LYS A 618 17.44 3.62 14.51
CA LYS A 618 18.79 3.74 15.08
C LYS A 618 19.08 5.15 15.59
N SER A 619 18.67 6.16 14.83
CA SER A 619 18.90 7.56 15.15
C SER A 619 17.85 8.44 14.47
N VAL A 620 17.59 9.58 15.09
CA VAL A 620 16.70 10.63 14.61
C VAL A 620 17.47 11.93 14.52
N ASP A 621 17.34 12.66 13.42
CA ASP A 621 17.85 14.03 13.25
C ASP A 621 16.65 14.98 13.16
N ALA A 622 16.45 15.74 14.24
CA ALA A 622 15.34 16.69 14.33
C ALA A 622 15.54 17.92 13.42
N ALA A 623 16.79 18.32 13.16
CA ALA A 623 17.12 19.49 12.34
C ALA A 623 16.86 19.19 10.85
N GLU A 624 17.30 18.04 10.37
CA GLU A 624 17.07 17.58 9.00
C GLU A 624 15.70 16.91 8.83
N ARG A 625 14.96 16.68 9.92
CA ARG A 625 13.70 15.92 9.94
C ARG A 625 13.84 14.56 9.26
N SER A 626 14.93 13.86 9.55
CA SER A 626 15.26 12.57 8.98
C SER A 626 15.49 11.52 10.07
N LEU A 627 15.40 10.26 9.73
CA LEU A 627 15.78 9.16 10.62
C LEU A 627 16.56 8.08 9.86
N VAL A 628 17.32 7.30 10.62
CA VAL A 628 17.95 6.07 10.12
C VAL A 628 17.29 4.89 10.82
N ALA A 629 16.68 3.99 10.07
CA ALA A 629 16.18 2.71 10.59
C ALA A 629 17.05 1.55 10.10
N VAL A 630 17.23 0.54 10.93
CA VAL A 630 18.03 -0.65 10.60
C VAL A 630 17.09 -1.81 10.30
N PHE A 631 17.14 -2.31 9.07
CA PHE A 631 16.42 -3.48 8.61
C PHE A 631 17.42 -4.61 8.34
N ASP A 632 17.30 -5.71 9.07
CA ASP A 632 18.20 -6.87 8.93
C ASP A 632 19.70 -6.52 8.99
N GLY A 633 20.06 -5.63 9.92
CA GLY A 633 21.45 -5.15 10.11
C GLY A 633 21.88 -4.04 9.14
N ARG A 634 21.07 -3.69 8.12
CA ARG A 634 21.36 -2.64 7.15
C ARG A 634 20.74 -1.31 7.58
N PRO A 635 21.53 -0.24 7.72
CA PRO A 635 21.00 1.09 7.98
C PRO A 635 20.39 1.71 6.71
N VAL A 636 19.19 2.25 6.83
CA VAL A 636 18.43 2.91 5.75
C VAL A 636 18.01 4.29 6.22
N LYS A 637 18.39 5.33 5.45
CA LYS A 637 18.01 6.71 5.74
C LYS A 637 16.62 7.01 5.15
N TYR A 638 15.79 7.68 5.94
CA TYR A 638 14.47 8.21 5.57
C TYR A 638 14.47 9.71 5.76
N ASP A 639 14.32 10.45 4.69
CA ASP A 639 14.13 11.89 4.73
C ASP A 639 12.66 12.23 5.04
N ALA A 640 12.36 13.51 5.30
CA ALA A 640 11.02 13.96 5.69
C ALA A 640 9.89 13.48 4.76
N GLY A 641 10.16 13.34 3.46
CA GLY A 641 9.21 12.85 2.45
C GLY A 641 8.97 11.34 2.52
N ASP A 642 9.96 10.58 2.99
CA ASP A 642 9.92 9.11 3.02
C ASP A 642 9.28 8.55 4.30
N LEU A 643 9.12 9.39 5.34
CA LEU A 643 8.57 8.97 6.62
C LEU A 643 7.13 8.41 6.51
N ASP A 644 6.39 8.78 5.47
CA ASP A 644 5.06 8.21 5.18
C ASP A 644 5.11 6.73 4.75
N GLU A 645 6.31 6.20 4.48
CA GLU A 645 6.53 4.79 4.19
C GLU A 645 6.69 3.93 5.45
N LEU A 646 6.80 4.55 6.62
CA LEU A 646 7.00 3.86 7.90
C LEU A 646 5.76 3.94 8.80
N VAL A 647 5.58 2.91 9.61
CA VAL A 647 4.64 2.88 10.74
C VAL A 647 5.28 2.19 11.94
N LEU A 648 4.80 2.50 13.14
CA LEU A 648 5.16 1.74 14.33
C LEU A 648 4.66 0.29 14.21
N ALA A 649 5.44 -0.66 14.72
CA ALA A 649 5.22 -2.08 14.52
C ALA A 649 5.24 -2.95 15.79
N TYR A 650 5.00 -2.37 16.96
CA TYR A 650 4.80 -3.13 18.20
C TYR A 650 3.52 -3.99 18.11
N ALA A 651 2.47 -3.42 17.54
CA ALA A 651 1.26 -4.12 17.13
C ALA A 651 1.02 -3.97 15.63
N MET A 652 0.51 -5.01 14.97
CA MET A 652 0.17 -4.99 13.54
C MET A 652 -1.14 -5.69 13.26
N THR A 653 -1.70 -5.45 12.08
CA THR A 653 -2.89 -6.20 11.68
C THR A 653 -2.53 -7.63 11.29
N ILE A 654 -3.48 -8.56 11.50
CA ILE A 654 -3.30 -9.96 11.13
C ILE A 654 -2.93 -10.10 9.64
N HIS A 655 -3.52 -9.29 8.76
CA HIS A 655 -3.18 -9.25 7.33
C HIS A 655 -1.71 -8.91 7.07
N LYS A 656 -1.15 -7.96 7.84
CA LYS A 656 0.26 -7.55 7.72
C LYS A 656 1.24 -8.56 8.31
N SER A 657 0.77 -9.54 9.08
CA SER A 657 1.59 -10.61 9.63
C SER A 657 1.73 -11.82 8.68
N GLN A 658 1.00 -11.85 7.56
CA GLN A 658 1.11 -12.93 6.57
C GLN A 658 2.56 -13.08 6.09
N GLY A 659 3.01 -14.31 5.88
CA GLY A 659 4.40 -14.64 5.53
C GLY A 659 5.41 -14.48 6.68
N SER A 660 4.97 -14.03 7.88
CA SER A 660 5.82 -13.87 9.07
C SER A 660 5.49 -14.90 10.13
N GLU A 661 6.47 -15.23 10.98
CA GLU A 661 6.27 -16.04 12.17
C GLU A 661 7.06 -15.43 13.33
N TYR A 662 6.54 -15.55 14.54
CA TYR A 662 7.14 -14.98 15.74
C TYR A 662 7.27 -16.03 16.84
N PRO A 663 8.29 -15.96 17.72
CA PRO A 663 8.37 -16.84 18.88
C PRO A 663 7.11 -16.81 19.74
N ALA A 664 6.56 -15.62 20.00
CA ALA A 664 5.29 -15.44 20.70
C ALA A 664 4.36 -14.46 19.98
N VAL A 665 3.07 -14.75 19.97
CA VAL A 665 2.04 -13.81 19.49
C VAL A 665 0.96 -13.61 20.54
N ILE A 666 0.50 -12.36 20.65
CA ILE A 666 -0.69 -11.98 21.40
C ILE A 666 -1.76 -11.62 20.37
N VAL A 667 -2.82 -12.41 20.32
CA VAL A 667 -3.93 -12.23 19.37
C VAL A 667 -5.11 -11.61 20.11
N ILE A 668 -5.59 -10.46 19.62
CA ILE A 668 -6.75 -9.78 20.21
C ILE A 668 -7.99 -10.08 19.38
N MET A 669 -9.03 -10.70 19.99
CA MET A 669 -10.31 -11.03 19.35
C MET A 669 -11.47 -10.54 20.23
N HIS A 670 -12.13 -9.46 19.78
CA HIS A 670 -13.18 -8.80 20.54
C HIS A 670 -14.41 -8.50 19.67
N THR A 671 -15.57 -8.29 20.27
CA THR A 671 -16.82 -7.93 19.57
C THR A 671 -16.72 -6.62 18.78
N GLN A 672 -15.85 -5.70 19.15
CA GLN A 672 -15.54 -4.49 18.35
C GLN A 672 -15.03 -4.84 16.93
N HIS A 673 -14.52 -6.04 16.73
CA HIS A 673 -14.03 -6.54 15.45
C HIS A 673 -15.10 -7.30 14.64
N TYR A 674 -16.39 -7.11 14.94
CA TYR A 674 -17.52 -7.94 14.50
C TYR A 674 -17.48 -8.32 13.01
N VAL A 675 -17.20 -7.34 12.12
CA VAL A 675 -17.14 -7.54 10.66
C VAL A 675 -15.96 -8.44 10.24
N MET A 676 -14.90 -8.49 11.06
CA MET A 676 -13.66 -9.19 10.77
C MET A 676 -13.55 -10.56 11.45
N LEU A 677 -14.55 -10.95 12.26
CA LEU A 677 -14.55 -12.22 12.98
C LEU A 677 -14.83 -13.38 12.02
N GLN A 678 -13.77 -13.89 11.40
CA GLN A 678 -13.81 -14.98 10.41
C GLN A 678 -12.79 -16.07 10.78
N ARG A 679 -13.11 -17.30 10.41
CA ARG A 679 -12.32 -18.50 10.70
C ARG A 679 -10.87 -18.40 10.21
N ASN A 680 -10.69 -18.03 8.94
CA ASN A 680 -9.37 -17.88 8.32
C ASN A 680 -8.52 -16.78 8.97
N LEU A 681 -9.16 -15.70 9.48
CA LEU A 681 -8.45 -14.63 10.19
C LEU A 681 -7.88 -15.14 11.52
N LEU A 682 -8.72 -15.82 12.32
CA LEU A 682 -8.29 -16.43 13.60
C LEU A 682 -7.21 -17.48 13.35
N TYR A 683 -7.43 -18.38 12.39
CA TYR A 683 -6.46 -19.39 11.98
C TYR A 683 -5.11 -18.76 11.57
N THR A 684 -5.14 -17.75 10.69
CA THR A 684 -3.91 -17.05 10.27
C THR A 684 -3.18 -16.43 11.45
N ALA A 685 -3.91 -15.77 12.36
CA ALA A 685 -3.30 -15.14 13.55
C ALA A 685 -2.61 -16.15 14.46
N MET A 686 -3.29 -17.26 14.78
CA MET A 686 -2.75 -18.30 15.64
C MET A 686 -1.51 -18.97 15.03
N THR A 687 -1.54 -19.22 13.73
CA THR A 687 -0.43 -19.88 13.01
C THR A 687 0.83 -19.02 12.87
N ARG A 688 0.79 -17.74 13.27
CA ARG A 688 1.98 -16.86 13.33
C ARG A 688 2.85 -17.17 14.57
N GLY A 689 2.31 -17.81 15.62
CA GLY A 689 3.05 -18.16 16.82
C GLY A 689 3.82 -19.48 16.68
N LYS A 690 5.13 -19.45 17.05
CA LYS A 690 5.99 -20.66 17.04
C LYS A 690 6.01 -21.39 18.36
N LYS A 691 6.19 -20.65 19.46
CA LYS A 691 6.40 -21.21 20.81
C LYS A 691 5.26 -20.86 21.76
N LEU A 692 4.59 -19.72 21.52
CA LEU A 692 3.55 -19.22 22.41
C LEU A 692 2.48 -18.46 21.62
N VAL A 693 1.22 -18.77 21.91
CA VAL A 693 0.05 -18.00 21.47
C VAL A 693 -0.78 -17.61 22.68
N LEU A 694 -0.96 -16.31 22.88
CA LEU A 694 -1.94 -15.78 23.82
C LEU A 694 -3.12 -15.21 23.03
N LEU A 695 -4.30 -15.77 23.24
CA LEU A 695 -5.55 -15.26 22.69
C LEU A 695 -6.24 -14.43 23.78
N ILE A 696 -6.41 -13.12 23.57
CA ILE A 696 -7.05 -12.22 24.52
C ILE A 696 -8.37 -11.72 23.94
N GLY A 697 -9.47 -11.83 24.67
CA GLY A 697 -10.74 -11.32 24.22
C GLY A 697 -11.96 -11.98 24.85
N VAL A 698 -13.06 -11.97 24.08
CA VAL A 698 -14.37 -12.43 24.51
C VAL A 698 -14.67 -13.80 23.90
N PRO A 699 -15.15 -14.80 24.68
CA PRO A 699 -15.51 -16.12 24.14
C PRO A 699 -16.42 -16.04 22.94
N TYR A 700 -17.48 -15.22 23.02
CA TYR A 700 -18.41 -15.01 21.93
C TYR A 700 -17.74 -14.57 20.59
N ALA A 701 -16.71 -13.71 20.66
CA ALA A 701 -16.00 -13.28 19.46
C ALA A 701 -15.20 -14.41 18.82
N ILE A 702 -14.64 -15.29 19.64
CA ILE A 702 -13.89 -16.47 19.20
C ILE A 702 -14.84 -17.49 18.59
N ASP A 703 -15.92 -17.85 19.28
CA ASP A 703 -16.93 -18.79 18.79
C ASP A 703 -17.54 -18.31 17.48
N ARG A 704 -17.84 -17.01 17.38
CA ARG A 704 -18.28 -16.39 16.14
C ARG A 704 -17.24 -16.49 15.04
N ALA A 705 -15.98 -16.22 15.33
CA ALA A 705 -14.92 -16.34 14.33
C ALA A 705 -14.80 -17.78 13.81
N ILE A 706 -14.86 -18.78 14.71
CA ILE A 706 -14.84 -20.20 14.36
C ILE A 706 -16.07 -20.59 13.52
N ALA A 707 -17.26 -20.13 13.90
CA ALA A 707 -18.51 -20.42 13.19
C ALA A 707 -18.58 -19.74 11.83
N THR A 708 -17.97 -18.55 11.69
CA THR A 708 -18.01 -17.77 10.47
C THR A 708 -17.00 -18.29 9.44
N ASN A 709 -17.42 -19.29 8.69
CA ASN A 709 -16.65 -19.85 7.57
C ASN A 709 -17.02 -19.17 6.24
N THR A 710 -17.56 -17.98 6.26
CA THR A 710 -17.64 -17.18 5.06
C THR A 710 -16.24 -16.70 4.69
N VAL A 711 -15.40 -17.63 4.19
CA VAL A 711 -14.59 -17.26 3.06
C VAL A 711 -15.62 -16.76 2.09
N ARG A 712 -15.76 -15.42 1.93
CA ARG A 712 -16.63 -14.88 0.89
C ARG A 712 -16.20 -15.61 -0.36
N GLU A 713 -17.05 -16.47 -0.90
CA GLU A 713 -16.75 -17.19 -2.11
C GLU A 713 -16.37 -16.13 -3.13
N ARG A 714 -15.07 -16.05 -3.40
CA ARG A 714 -14.58 -15.11 -4.37
C ARG A 714 -15.13 -15.55 -5.71
N ARG A 715 -15.83 -14.65 -6.36
CA ARG A 715 -16.40 -14.89 -7.69
C ARG A 715 -15.27 -14.87 -8.70
N THR A 716 -14.83 -16.05 -9.15
CA THR A 716 -13.74 -16.26 -10.10
C THR A 716 -14.19 -17.17 -11.22
N GLY A 717 -13.58 -17.04 -12.39
CA GLY A 717 -13.77 -17.93 -13.53
C GLY A 717 -12.52 -18.78 -13.85
N LEU A 718 -11.46 -18.66 -13.05
CA LEU A 718 -10.18 -19.26 -13.35
C LEU A 718 -10.24 -20.80 -13.34
N ALA A 719 -10.91 -21.40 -12.36
CA ALA A 719 -11.03 -22.85 -12.26
C ALA A 719 -11.65 -23.45 -13.54
N GLU A 720 -12.75 -22.87 -14.03
CA GLU A 720 -13.44 -23.27 -15.26
C GLU A 720 -12.52 -23.09 -16.49
N ARG A 721 -11.71 -22.01 -16.51
CA ARG A 721 -10.78 -21.71 -17.62
C ARG A 721 -9.58 -22.64 -17.67
N VAL A 722 -9.12 -23.15 -16.50
CA VAL A 722 -7.96 -24.05 -16.41
C VAL A 722 -8.37 -25.50 -16.57
N ALA A 723 -9.59 -25.88 -16.24
CA ALA A 723 -10.10 -27.24 -16.37
C ALA A 723 -9.78 -27.86 -17.73
N PRO A 724 -9.54 -29.20 -17.78
CA PRO A 724 -9.12 -29.93 -18.98
C PRO A 724 -10.06 -29.76 -20.17
#